data_29bd314a9f4248f8781c3f30255452fb
#
_entry.id   29bd314a9f4248f8781c3f30255452fb
#
_cell.length_a   1.000
_cell.length_b   1.000
_cell.length_c   1.000
_cell.angle_alpha   90.00
_cell.angle_beta   90.00
_cell.angle_gamma   90.00
#
_symmetry.space_group_name_H-M   'P 1'
#
loop_
_entity.id
_entity.type
_entity.pdbx_description
1 polymer ?
#
loop_
_entity_poly.entity_id
_entity_poly.type
_entity_poly.pdbx_seq_one_letter_code
_entity_poly.pdbx_strand_id
1 'polypeptide(L)'
;MVHRAGAERHGDTDRIYSQVGTTSLAEQAARRKKRIAGLAVWGLAATALVVAVAFWWSNARKETPLPVSQVLPTNVHQQLAGYSFTRSIEGRQIFTVHAARTVAFKEGGTTVLEDVMVEVFGREGNRHDVLRTRQCEYRPESGDLFSSGKVEIDLSRRVSALGGPSLQPGPAAGRRRDPVHLETSRLFFRQKGSLVITEEPVQFRVGPASGSARGMVYATQGGWLELKKDVIAELAVQSVTRGLISQESIRLAASHLRYDAPRGGIATVKLDGPLQVVQGTRSALAERGTVFLDDHERVTRVVLEGNVRGLDSSESLAIDSRADRVEGEFDPATGQLRTMLAEGNVVAESHRGAPKKTSSRLVAQQFVMTFLGVRPRPQVGTASGNVQLALESPGALITEPAGRGANDKHSVERKTLSAGQVRFVFQPGSVSLNQIATVGTGQLTVLPADPGLGEREITAGQLVMDFDKAGRLASLRGFLGAHIVFRPSPNAPAGTPPQESFSERLEASFYPATQALRQVDQIENFQFQEGDRRGSAQQATYSPAAELFTLIGHPEVSDATTRFKAERILFDLRADTAEGEGKVESMQFEAQNGDGQAGRSAGSAGTDDPTHVLADRALADRRSQFVRYRGHVRAWHGTDVVESPSLDVYRAERRISSGSRVVTSHFQSVHLDKAAGTNSPPGRETRPVTIRADRLEYFDQGRKAAYRGNVQFQTENTVLKADRLDVYFSLARATEASEIQRAVADGHVLVVEPGRRATGEHAEYDAGPGRIQVTGGPPALYDEQKGFVTGERLTFFVHDDRLLVDGGDKSPTLSQHRVAQ
;
A
#
# COMPACT_ATOMS: atom_id res chain seq x y z
N MET A 1 -30.44 -21.01 -45.14
CA MET A 1 -29.87 -21.48 -46.44
C MET A 1 -28.60 -22.24 -46.09
N VAL A 2 -28.67 -23.60 -45.96
CA VAL A 2 -28.45 -24.52 -47.05
C VAL A 2 -26.96 -24.59 -47.37
N HIS A 3 -26.20 -25.69 -47.25
CA HIS A 3 -26.36 -27.13 -47.24
C HIS A 3 -25.02 -27.71 -46.72
N ARG A 4 -25.02 -28.77 -45.88
CA ARG A 4 -24.98 -30.21 -46.27
C ARG A 4 -23.76 -30.57 -47.10
N ALA A 5 -23.09 -31.58 -46.89
CA ALA A 5 -23.21 -32.98 -46.43
C ALA A 5 -21.84 -33.62 -46.70
N GLY A 6 -21.40 -34.62 -46.16
CA GLY A 6 -21.85 -35.97 -45.91
C GLY A 6 -20.70 -36.91 -46.19
N ALA A 7 -20.56 -37.75 -45.26
CA ALA A 7 -20.74 -39.19 -45.39
C ALA A 7 -19.55 -40.03 -45.84
N GLU A 8 -19.21 -40.93 -44.92
CA GLU A 8 -19.11 -42.39 -45.07
C GLU A 8 -17.83 -42.91 -45.81
N ARG A 9 -17.12 -43.92 -45.35
CA ARG A 9 -17.47 -45.22 -44.75
C ARG A 9 -16.18 -46.03 -44.52
N HIS A 10 -16.25 -46.92 -43.53
CA HIS A 10 -15.63 -48.27 -43.44
C HIS A 10 -14.11 -48.36 -43.57
N GLY A 11 -13.45 -49.04 -42.73
CA GLY A 11 -13.64 -50.26 -42.00
C GLY A 11 -12.36 -50.80 -41.48
N ASP A 12 -12.55 -51.51 -40.46
CA ASP A 12 -11.95 -52.80 -40.08
C ASP A 12 -10.59 -52.84 -39.40
N THR A 13 -10.77 -53.28 -38.14
CA THR A 13 -10.00 -54.29 -37.39
C THR A 13 -8.45 -54.33 -37.56
N ASP A 14 -7.76 -54.17 -36.48
CA ASP A 14 -7.25 -55.18 -35.59
C ASP A 14 -6.26 -54.59 -34.53
N ARG A 15 -6.51 -54.99 -33.31
CA ARG A 15 -5.57 -55.25 -32.22
C ARG A 15 -4.13 -54.74 -32.36
N ILE A 16 -3.68 -53.96 -31.38
CA ILE A 16 -2.55 -54.35 -30.54
C ILE A 16 -2.53 -53.49 -29.28
N TYR A 17 -2.63 -54.14 -28.16
CA TYR A 17 -2.19 -53.87 -26.79
C TYR A 17 -1.44 -52.57 -26.54
N SER A 18 -2.08 -51.74 -25.73
CA SER A 18 -1.65 -51.19 -24.45
C SER A 18 -0.17 -51.07 -24.13
N GLN A 19 0.19 -49.93 -23.86
CA GLN A 19 0.89 -49.59 -22.60
C GLN A 19 0.52 -48.17 -22.20
N VAL A 20 -0.37 -48.08 -21.22
CA VAL A 20 -0.60 -46.83 -20.47
C VAL A 20 0.63 -46.63 -19.60
N GLY A 21 1.49 -45.71 -20.01
CA GLY A 21 2.65 -45.31 -19.26
C GLY A 21 2.28 -44.59 -17.97
N THR A 22 2.54 -45.21 -16.88
CA THR A 22 2.56 -44.61 -15.54
C THR A 22 3.82 -43.76 -15.40
N THR A 23 3.85 -42.56 -15.97
CA THR A 23 5.01 -41.69 -15.83
C THR A 23 4.66 -40.23 -15.44
N SER A 24 3.44 -39.96 -14.97
CA SER A 24 3.08 -38.56 -14.63
C SER A 24 3.21 -38.16 -13.16
N LEU A 25 3.35 -39.12 -12.26
CA LEU A 25 3.44 -38.79 -10.82
C LEU A 25 4.86 -38.61 -10.29
N ALA A 26 5.85 -39.23 -10.94
CA ALA A 26 7.24 -39.08 -10.53
C ALA A 26 7.89 -37.76 -10.97
N GLU A 27 7.51 -37.24 -12.14
CA GLU A 27 8.04 -35.97 -12.64
C GLU A 27 7.46 -34.74 -11.94
N GLN A 28 6.23 -34.80 -11.47
CA GLN A 28 5.67 -33.71 -10.67
C GLN A 28 6.25 -33.65 -9.25
N ALA A 29 6.68 -34.79 -8.70
CA ALA A 29 7.38 -34.84 -7.42
C ALA A 29 8.79 -34.22 -7.48
N ALA A 30 9.46 -34.35 -8.62
CA ALA A 30 10.84 -33.86 -8.80
C ALA A 30 10.92 -32.32 -8.97
N ARG A 31 9.92 -31.70 -9.57
CA ARG A 31 9.91 -30.23 -9.75
C ARG A 31 9.55 -29.44 -8.48
N ARG A 32 8.92 -30.07 -7.49
CA ARG A 32 8.53 -29.43 -6.23
C ARG A 32 9.67 -29.33 -5.22
N LYS A 33 10.78 -30.08 -5.37
CA LYS A 33 11.84 -30.15 -4.34
C LYS A 33 12.81 -28.96 -4.26
N LYS A 34 12.78 -28.00 -5.19
CA LYS A 34 13.83 -26.97 -5.32
C LYS A 34 13.63 -25.66 -4.53
N ARG A 35 12.48 -25.41 -3.92
CA ARG A 35 12.20 -24.05 -3.37
C ARG A 35 12.05 -23.96 -1.85
N ILE A 36 12.39 -24.99 -1.09
CA ILE A 36 11.93 -25.15 0.29
C ILE A 36 13.04 -25.04 1.35
N ALA A 37 14.24 -24.86 0.94
CA ALA A 37 15.38 -24.78 1.88
C ALA A 37 15.28 -23.61 2.90
N GLY A 38 14.38 -22.65 2.67
CA GLY A 38 14.37 -21.39 3.40
C GLY A 38 13.81 -21.39 4.83
N LEU A 39 12.74 -22.10 5.05
CA LEU A 39 12.00 -22.04 6.32
C LEU A 39 12.29 -23.23 7.24
N ALA A 40 12.94 -24.26 6.72
CA ALA A 40 13.33 -25.44 7.47
C ALA A 40 14.47 -25.20 8.47
N VAL A 41 15.19 -24.07 8.37
CA VAL A 41 16.40 -23.83 9.18
C VAL A 41 16.12 -23.76 10.66
N TRP A 42 15.11 -23.02 11.03
CA TRP A 42 14.72 -22.88 12.43
C TRP A 42 14.13 -24.15 12.99
N GLY A 43 13.31 -24.85 12.18
CA GLY A 43 12.75 -26.13 12.57
C GLY A 43 13.78 -27.25 12.67
N LEU A 44 14.73 -27.28 11.74
CA LEU A 44 15.75 -28.32 11.70
C LEU A 44 16.85 -28.13 12.73
N ALA A 45 17.23 -26.90 13.05
CA ALA A 45 18.17 -26.65 14.15
C ALA A 45 17.62 -27.10 15.51
N ALA A 46 16.34 -26.81 15.71
CA ALA A 46 15.63 -27.30 16.89
C ALA A 46 15.47 -28.82 16.87
N THR A 47 15.16 -29.41 15.70
CA THR A 47 15.04 -30.88 15.55
C THR A 47 16.39 -31.58 15.73
N ALA A 48 17.47 -31.01 15.24
CA ALA A 48 18.83 -31.55 15.42
C ALA A 48 19.25 -31.59 16.88
N LEU A 49 18.96 -30.51 17.61
CA LEU A 49 19.24 -30.45 19.03
C LEU A 49 18.44 -31.49 19.80
N VAL A 50 17.24 -31.72 19.41
CA VAL A 50 16.30 -32.62 20.04
C VAL A 50 16.57 -34.05 19.67
N VAL A 51 16.87 -34.36 18.43
CA VAL A 51 17.29 -35.69 18.03
C VAL A 51 18.60 -36.07 18.75
N ALA A 52 19.51 -35.12 18.98
CA ALA A 52 20.70 -35.34 19.78
C ALA A 52 20.43 -35.72 21.25
N VAL A 53 19.33 -35.26 21.79
CA VAL A 53 18.96 -35.51 23.19
C VAL A 53 17.97 -36.67 23.33
N ALA A 54 17.10 -36.88 22.37
CA ALA A 54 16.03 -37.90 22.40
C ALA A 54 16.53 -39.32 22.20
N PHE A 55 17.65 -39.48 21.51
CA PHE A 55 18.25 -40.79 21.29
C PHE A 55 19.01 -41.36 22.48
N TRP A 56 19.00 -40.73 23.58
CA TRP A 56 19.84 -41.00 24.72
C TRP A 56 19.47 -42.21 25.56
N TRP A 57 18.60 -43.08 25.14
CA TRP A 57 18.02 -44.05 26.04
C TRP A 57 17.71 -45.46 25.47
N SER A 58 18.58 -46.09 24.75
CA SER A 58 18.27 -47.43 24.26
C SER A 58 19.45 -48.44 24.27
N ASN A 59 19.29 -49.40 24.99
CA ASN A 59 19.60 -50.83 25.02
C ASN A 59 20.94 -51.44 24.61
N ALA A 60 21.51 -52.32 25.50
CA ALA A 60 22.51 -53.33 25.16
C ALA A 60 22.69 -54.49 26.11
N ARG A 61 23.03 -55.64 25.67
CA ARG A 61 23.71 -56.75 26.36
C ARG A 61 24.47 -57.67 25.41
N LYS A 62 25.59 -58.16 25.85
CA LYS A 62 26.07 -59.48 25.50
C LYS A 62 27.13 -60.01 26.44
N GLU A 63 27.16 -61.30 26.64
CA GLU A 63 27.95 -62.08 27.59
C GLU A 63 29.29 -62.59 27.04
N THR A 64 30.23 -62.90 27.91
CA THR A 64 31.60 -63.32 27.55
C THR A 64 32.06 -64.51 28.27
N PRO A 65 32.97 -65.31 27.74
CA PRO A 65 33.50 -66.51 28.36
C PRO A 65 34.74 -66.24 29.25
N LEU A 66 35.02 -67.17 30.16
CA LEU A 66 35.97 -67.12 31.30
C LEU A 66 37.43 -67.51 30.96
N PRO A 67 38.49 -66.95 31.63
CA PRO A 67 39.89 -67.24 31.41
C PRO A 67 40.59 -68.02 32.52
N VAL A 68 41.79 -68.48 32.24
CA VAL A 68 42.64 -69.33 32.99
C VAL A 68 43.56 -68.63 34.01
N SER A 69 43.84 -69.27 35.21
CA SER A 69 44.54 -68.67 36.30
C SER A 69 46.02 -68.29 36.05
N GLN A 70 46.44 -67.10 36.51
CA GLN A 70 47.83 -66.70 36.63
C GLN A 70 48.29 -66.42 38.05
N VAL A 71 49.58 -66.55 38.34
CA VAL A 71 50.19 -66.35 39.66
C VAL A 71 50.11 -64.90 40.08
N LEU A 72 49.69 -64.62 41.29
CA LEU A 72 49.42 -63.30 41.86
C LEU A 72 50.71 -62.58 42.31
N PRO A 73 50.95 -61.33 42.05
CA PRO A 73 52.00 -60.45 42.59
C PRO A 73 51.82 -60.29 44.12
N THR A 74 52.91 -60.12 44.93
CA THR A 74 52.94 -60.09 46.39
C THR A 74 52.09 -58.98 47.04
N ASN A 75 51.72 -57.94 46.34
CA ASN A 75 50.85 -56.79 46.78
C ASN A 75 49.37 -56.99 46.50
N VAL A 76 48.96 -58.10 45.86
CA VAL A 76 47.60 -58.41 45.56
C VAL A 76 46.91 -59.13 46.66
N HIS A 77 45.81 -58.75 47.22
CA HIS A 77 44.99 -59.40 48.22
C HIS A 77 44.09 -60.48 47.64
N GLN A 78 43.45 -60.16 46.50
CA GLN A 78 42.50 -61.11 45.87
C GLN A 78 42.44 -60.82 44.38
N GLN A 79 42.37 -61.89 43.57
CA GLN A 79 42.10 -61.81 42.13
C GLN A 79 40.93 -62.74 41.82
N LEU A 80 39.89 -62.20 41.11
CA LEU A 80 38.73 -62.97 40.68
C LEU A 80 38.56 -62.86 39.19
N ALA A 81 38.10 -63.95 38.57
CA ALA A 81 37.69 -63.89 37.15
C ALA A 81 36.13 -63.95 37.11
N GLY A 82 35.52 -63.22 36.20
CA GLY A 82 34.06 -63.22 36.05
C GLY A 82 33.31 -62.56 37.23
N TYR A 83 33.78 -61.39 37.67
CA TYR A 83 33.19 -60.68 38.80
C TYR A 83 31.93 -59.93 38.40
N SER A 84 30.83 -60.12 39.19
CA SER A 84 29.59 -59.37 39.06
C SER A 84 29.10 -58.87 40.41
N PHE A 85 28.77 -57.60 40.49
CA PHE A 85 28.28 -56.95 41.72
C PHE A 85 27.08 -56.06 41.39
N THR A 86 25.96 -56.27 42.06
CA THR A 86 24.75 -55.49 41.97
C THR A 86 24.52 -54.69 43.25
N ARG A 87 24.32 -53.38 43.08
CA ARG A 87 23.88 -52.47 44.14
C ARG A 87 22.40 -52.25 44.10
N SER A 88 21.71 -52.49 45.17
CA SER A 88 20.29 -52.24 45.36
C SER A 88 20.07 -51.28 46.53
N ILE A 89 19.10 -50.39 46.44
CA ILE A 89 18.62 -49.49 47.48
C ILE A 89 17.12 -49.74 47.61
N GLU A 90 16.63 -50.07 48.83
CA GLU A 90 15.21 -50.32 49.04
C GLU A 90 14.65 -51.43 48.14
N GLY A 91 15.42 -52.46 47.83
CA GLY A 91 15.01 -53.59 46.98
C GLY A 91 15.04 -53.25 45.45
N ARG A 92 15.46 -52.05 45.02
CA ARG A 92 15.61 -51.67 43.61
C ARG A 92 17.05 -51.71 43.19
N GLN A 93 17.36 -52.36 42.06
CA GLN A 93 18.66 -52.32 41.46
C GLN A 93 18.97 -50.86 40.96
N ILE A 94 20.12 -50.35 41.39
CA ILE A 94 20.64 -49.05 40.98
C ILE A 94 21.66 -49.19 39.87
N PHE A 95 22.61 -50.06 40.07
CA PHE A 95 23.59 -50.45 39.07
C PHE A 95 24.12 -51.86 39.28
N THR A 96 24.59 -52.45 38.20
CA THR A 96 25.31 -53.71 38.20
C THR A 96 26.66 -53.48 37.52
N VAL A 97 27.75 -53.96 38.20
CA VAL A 97 29.09 -53.91 37.60
C VAL A 97 29.46 -55.34 37.20
N HIS A 98 29.88 -55.53 35.99
CA HIS A 98 30.46 -56.73 35.44
C HIS A 98 31.92 -56.49 35.13
N ALA A 99 32.87 -57.32 35.54
CA ALA A 99 34.25 -57.22 35.18
C ALA A 99 34.80 -58.60 34.80
N ALA A 100 35.56 -58.65 33.70
CA ALA A 100 36.22 -59.97 33.40
C ALA A 100 37.26 -60.38 34.41
N ARG A 101 37.95 -59.40 35.00
CA ARG A 101 38.97 -59.62 36.03
C ARG A 101 38.94 -58.57 37.11
N THR A 102 39.16 -58.98 38.37
CA THR A 102 39.19 -58.10 39.54
C THR A 102 40.46 -58.32 40.29
N VAL A 103 41.17 -57.28 40.67
CA VAL A 103 42.40 -57.30 41.45
C VAL A 103 42.25 -56.34 42.62
N ALA A 104 42.10 -56.90 43.84
CA ALA A 104 42.10 -56.12 45.08
C ALA A 104 43.52 -56.05 45.68
N PHE A 105 43.96 -54.83 46.00
CA PHE A 105 45.29 -54.60 46.58
C PHE A 105 45.23 -54.59 48.11
N LYS A 106 46.36 -55.02 48.74
CA LYS A 106 46.53 -55.06 50.21
C LYS A 106 46.60 -53.66 50.83
N GLU A 107 47.21 -52.77 50.17
CA GLU A 107 47.36 -51.37 50.61
C GLU A 107 46.40 -50.45 49.83
N GLY A 108 45.70 -49.49 50.51
CA GLY A 108 44.88 -48.46 49.93
C GLY A 108 43.42 -48.81 49.68
N GLY A 109 42.91 -50.04 49.98
CA GLY A 109 41.49 -50.42 49.89
C GLY A 109 40.86 -50.30 48.53
N THR A 110 41.64 -50.10 47.43
CA THR A 110 41.16 -49.90 46.05
C THR A 110 41.15 -51.24 45.32
N THR A 111 40.08 -51.50 44.60
CA THR A 111 39.93 -52.69 43.74
C THR A 111 40.01 -52.28 42.29
N VAL A 112 40.94 -52.80 41.51
CA VAL A 112 41.04 -52.56 40.04
C VAL A 112 40.25 -53.65 39.34
N LEU A 113 39.35 -53.19 38.45
CA LEU A 113 38.49 -53.99 37.62
C LEU A 113 38.98 -53.87 36.17
N GLU A 114 39.04 -55.02 35.46
CA GLU A 114 39.44 -55.01 34.00
C GLU A 114 38.27 -55.50 33.14
N ASP A 115 38.16 -54.94 31.94
CA ASP A 115 37.09 -55.17 30.97
C ASP A 115 35.70 -54.98 31.63
N VAL A 116 35.47 -53.78 32.07
CA VAL A 116 34.33 -53.40 32.90
C VAL A 116 33.13 -52.97 32.09
N MET A 117 31.97 -53.52 32.43
CA MET A 117 30.68 -53.07 32.00
C MET A 117 29.84 -52.71 33.23
N VAL A 118 29.33 -51.45 33.25
CA VAL A 118 28.42 -50.96 34.29
C VAL A 118 27.06 -50.78 33.72
N GLU A 119 26.07 -51.50 34.17
CA GLU A 119 24.66 -51.32 33.85
C GLU A 119 24.01 -50.42 34.90
N VAL A 120 23.40 -49.31 34.47
CA VAL A 120 22.76 -48.37 35.38
C VAL A 120 21.25 -48.34 35.09
N PHE A 121 20.46 -48.49 36.15
CA PHE A 121 19.01 -48.57 36.05
C PHE A 121 18.36 -47.27 36.53
N GLY A 122 17.35 -46.81 35.79
CA GLY A 122 16.58 -45.64 36.19
C GLY A 122 15.65 -45.92 37.36
N ARG A 123 15.22 -44.85 38.04
CA ARG A 123 14.42 -44.92 39.28
C ARG A 123 13.09 -45.68 39.10
N GLU A 124 12.48 -45.61 37.92
CA GLU A 124 11.21 -46.24 37.55
C GLU A 124 11.40 -47.54 36.74
N GLY A 125 12.62 -48.06 36.62
CA GLY A 125 12.92 -49.26 35.82
C GLY A 125 12.74 -49.06 34.29
N ASN A 126 12.47 -47.85 33.88
CA ASN A 126 12.20 -47.48 32.46
C ASN A 126 13.49 -47.17 31.69
N ARG A 127 14.65 -47.28 32.30
CA ARG A 127 15.93 -46.89 31.74
C ARG A 127 17.04 -47.88 32.08
N HIS A 128 17.86 -48.15 31.06
CA HIS A 128 18.97 -49.12 31.21
C HIS A 128 20.17 -48.58 30.41
N ASP A 129 21.11 -47.97 31.10
CA ASP A 129 22.32 -47.36 30.50
C ASP A 129 23.50 -48.30 30.71
N VAL A 130 24.41 -48.32 29.73
CA VAL A 130 25.55 -49.19 29.77
C VAL A 130 26.84 -48.40 29.59
N LEU A 131 27.76 -48.51 30.53
CA LEU A 131 29.10 -47.91 30.45
C LEU A 131 30.13 -49.05 30.24
N ARG A 132 31.05 -48.88 29.31
CA ARG A 132 32.12 -49.83 29.03
C ARG A 132 33.48 -49.16 29.15
N THR A 133 34.42 -49.81 29.81
CA THR A 133 35.80 -49.34 29.91
C THR A 133 36.76 -50.49 30.09
N ARG A 134 37.99 -50.40 29.64
CA ARG A 134 39.01 -51.45 29.80
C ARG A 134 39.47 -51.58 31.23
N GLN A 135 39.54 -50.49 31.98
CA GLN A 135 40.02 -50.50 33.37
C GLN A 135 39.25 -49.47 34.20
N CYS A 136 38.93 -49.89 35.42
CA CYS A 136 38.20 -49.02 36.36
C CYS A 136 38.71 -49.33 37.80
N GLU A 137 38.92 -48.29 38.57
CA GLU A 137 39.22 -48.41 40.04
C GLU A 137 37.88 -48.29 40.79
N TYR A 138 37.58 -49.26 41.61
CA TYR A 138 36.45 -49.27 42.50
C TYR A 138 36.87 -49.06 43.94
N ARG A 139 36.21 -48.15 44.64
CA ARG A 139 36.40 -47.87 46.07
C ARG A 139 35.23 -48.43 46.84
N PRO A 140 35.40 -49.58 47.54
CA PRO A 140 34.29 -50.22 48.23
C PRO A 140 33.66 -49.42 49.36
N GLU A 141 34.42 -48.54 50.02
CA GLU A 141 33.95 -47.73 51.15
C GLU A 141 32.95 -46.62 50.66
N SER A 142 33.23 -45.98 49.59
CA SER A 142 32.37 -44.93 49.03
C SER A 142 31.41 -45.44 47.96
N GLY A 143 31.73 -46.61 47.37
CA GLY A 143 31.03 -47.17 46.22
C GLY A 143 31.31 -46.43 44.89
N ASP A 144 32.33 -45.60 44.87
CA ASP A 144 32.68 -44.79 43.69
C ASP A 144 33.53 -45.61 42.70
N LEU A 145 33.33 -45.32 41.41
CA LEU A 145 34.12 -45.95 40.34
C LEU A 145 34.88 -44.80 39.57
N PHE A 146 36.13 -45.04 39.24
CA PHE A 146 36.97 -44.14 38.45
C PHE A 146 37.64 -44.90 37.30
N SER A 147 37.41 -44.45 36.07
CA SER A 147 38.11 -44.94 34.89
C SER A 147 39.08 -43.85 34.37
N SER A 148 40.34 -44.15 34.28
CA SER A 148 41.36 -43.23 33.72
C SER A 148 41.43 -43.29 32.22
N GLY A 149 40.97 -44.38 31.58
CA GLY A 149 41.06 -44.63 30.16
C GLY A 149 39.81 -44.17 29.39
N LYS A 150 39.70 -44.64 28.15
CA LYS A 150 38.51 -44.46 27.31
C LYS A 150 37.30 -45.13 27.93
N VAL A 151 36.15 -44.41 27.94
CA VAL A 151 34.87 -44.90 28.38
C VAL A 151 33.84 -44.70 27.28
N GLU A 152 33.10 -45.73 26.95
CA GLU A 152 31.96 -45.70 26.05
C GLU A 152 30.69 -45.84 26.86
N ILE A 153 29.70 -44.99 26.58
CA ILE A 153 28.44 -44.94 27.32
C ILE A 153 27.31 -45.03 26.28
N ASP A 154 26.52 -46.08 26.43
CA ASP A 154 25.29 -46.25 25.64
C ASP A 154 24.09 -45.99 26.54
N LEU A 155 23.34 -44.95 26.23
CA LEU A 155 22.20 -44.57 27.02
C LEU A 155 20.91 -45.06 26.35
N SER A 156 20.08 -45.73 27.11
CA SER A 156 18.90 -46.40 26.56
C SER A 156 17.64 -46.12 27.35
N ARG A 157 16.50 -46.03 26.64
CA ARG A 157 15.17 -45.93 27.24
C ARG A 157 14.35 -47.19 26.95
N ARG A 158 13.81 -47.84 27.99
CA ARG A 158 12.75 -48.82 27.78
C ARG A 158 11.44 -48.08 27.52
N VAL A 159 10.78 -48.41 26.43
CA VAL A 159 9.38 -48.04 26.21
C VAL A 159 8.56 -48.81 27.21
N SER A 160 7.90 -48.14 28.17
CA SER A 160 6.88 -48.78 29.03
C SER A 160 5.75 -49.26 28.14
N ALA A 161 5.67 -50.53 27.89
CA ALA A 161 4.48 -51.18 27.40
C ALA A 161 3.42 -51.13 28.51
N LEU A 162 2.65 -50.07 28.58
CA LEU A 162 1.33 -50.04 29.20
C LEU A 162 0.36 -50.77 28.26
N GLY A 163 0.46 -52.10 28.24
CA GLY A 163 -0.38 -53.00 27.51
C GLY A 163 0.00 -54.42 27.93
N GLY A 164 -0.91 -55.13 28.56
CA GLY A 164 -0.73 -56.48 29.06
C GLY A 164 -0.19 -57.48 28.03
N PRO A 165 0.11 -58.73 28.43
CA PRO A 165 0.78 -59.71 27.60
C PRO A 165 -0.09 -60.10 26.42
N SER A 166 0.08 -59.52 25.26
CA SER A 166 -0.44 -60.06 24.03
C SER A 166 0.62 -60.89 23.36
N LEU A 167 0.43 -62.21 23.52
CA LEU A 167 1.03 -63.27 22.74
C LEU A 167 0.54 -63.12 21.28
N GLN A 168 1.30 -62.40 20.44
CA GLN A 168 1.41 -62.66 19.00
C GLN A 168 2.46 -61.75 18.36
N PRO A 169 3.48 -62.26 17.68
CA PRO A 169 4.42 -61.49 16.92
C PRO A 169 3.78 -61.16 15.56
N GLY A 170 3.15 -59.97 15.48
CA GLY A 170 2.77 -59.38 14.20
C GLY A 170 3.95 -58.61 13.59
N PRO A 171 4.08 -58.52 12.24
CA PRO A 171 5.20 -57.87 11.57
C PRO A 171 5.02 -56.33 11.50
N ALA A 172 4.87 -55.67 12.63
CA ALA A 172 5.02 -54.24 12.75
C ALA A 172 6.22 -53.94 13.63
N ALA A 173 7.44 -54.23 13.10
CA ALA A 173 8.67 -53.82 13.70
C ALA A 173 8.72 -52.31 13.84
N GLY A 174 8.31 -51.78 15.00
CA GLY A 174 8.67 -50.46 15.42
C GLY A 174 10.19 -50.30 15.26
N ARG A 175 10.60 -49.33 14.42
CA ARG A 175 12.04 -49.01 14.24
C ARG A 175 12.64 -48.84 15.61
N ARG A 176 13.57 -49.77 15.98
CA ARG A 176 14.42 -49.66 17.18
C ARG A 176 15.10 -48.28 17.06
N ARG A 177 14.88 -47.41 18.01
CA ARG A 177 15.58 -46.13 18.10
C ARG A 177 17.04 -46.46 18.46
N ASP A 178 17.97 -45.84 17.68
CA ASP A 178 19.39 -46.03 17.96
C ASP A 178 19.76 -45.39 19.30
N PRO A 179 20.61 -46.03 20.14
CA PRO A 179 21.03 -45.53 21.43
C PRO A 179 21.83 -44.21 21.24
N VAL A 180 21.88 -43.39 22.29
CA VAL A 180 22.88 -42.31 22.39
C VAL A 180 24.19 -42.95 22.75
N HIS A 181 25.15 -42.76 21.88
CA HIS A 181 26.50 -43.21 22.08
C HIS A 181 27.40 -42.06 22.52
N LEU A 182 28.03 -42.14 23.69
CA LEU A 182 28.99 -41.16 24.21
C LEU A 182 30.36 -41.79 24.35
N GLU A 183 31.38 -41.07 23.93
CA GLU A 183 32.78 -41.47 24.18
C GLU A 183 33.50 -40.39 24.97
N THR A 184 34.22 -40.76 26.01
CA THR A 184 35.00 -39.84 26.84
C THR A 184 36.14 -40.58 27.51
N SER A 185 36.85 -39.91 28.40
CA SER A 185 37.92 -40.49 29.26
C SER A 185 37.86 -39.90 30.67
N ARG A 186 38.61 -40.44 31.58
CA ARG A 186 38.76 -40.00 33.00
C ARG A 186 37.39 -39.77 33.66
N LEU A 187 36.56 -40.82 33.68
CA LEU A 187 35.20 -40.77 34.15
C LEU A 187 35.12 -41.15 35.64
N PHE A 188 34.41 -40.33 36.40
CA PHE A 188 34.05 -40.58 37.77
C PHE A 188 32.57 -40.93 37.85
N PHE A 189 32.25 -42.11 38.41
CA PHE A 189 30.92 -42.43 38.86
C PHE A 189 30.88 -42.30 40.39
N ARG A 190 30.13 -41.30 40.87
CA ARG A 190 29.91 -41.09 42.31
C ARG A 190 28.61 -41.71 42.72
N GLN A 191 28.69 -42.72 43.60
CA GLN A 191 27.51 -43.44 44.12
C GLN A 191 26.61 -42.48 44.91
N LYS A 192 27.18 -41.69 45.84
CA LYS A 192 26.44 -40.63 46.53
C LYS A 192 26.00 -39.55 45.57
N GLY A 193 24.71 -39.48 45.29
CA GLY A 193 24.11 -38.58 44.29
C GLY A 193 23.91 -39.21 42.90
N SER A 194 24.39 -40.42 42.65
CA SER A 194 24.26 -41.16 41.39
C SER A 194 24.68 -40.30 40.17
N LEU A 195 25.91 -39.73 40.26
CA LEU A 195 26.45 -38.82 39.27
C LEU A 195 27.60 -39.45 38.48
N VAL A 196 27.56 -39.30 37.16
CA VAL A 196 28.64 -39.61 36.24
C VAL A 196 29.28 -38.29 35.83
N ILE A 197 30.57 -38.11 36.04
CA ILE A 197 31.25 -36.83 35.87
C ILE A 197 32.56 -37.02 35.08
N THR A 198 32.79 -36.17 34.11
CA THR A 198 34.09 -35.98 33.44
C THR A 198 34.34 -34.52 33.12
N GLU A 199 35.60 -34.09 33.10
CA GLU A 199 36.03 -32.76 32.60
C GLU A 199 36.70 -32.87 31.22
N GLU A 200 36.86 -34.09 30.72
CA GLU A 200 37.53 -34.37 29.46
C GLU A 200 36.61 -34.13 28.25
N PRO A 201 37.13 -34.11 27.02
CA PRO A 201 36.32 -34.06 25.83
C PRO A 201 35.32 -35.21 25.76
N VAL A 202 34.07 -34.91 25.41
CA VAL A 202 32.99 -35.85 25.20
C VAL A 202 32.58 -35.82 23.74
N GLN A 203 32.61 -36.93 23.06
CA GLN A 203 32.02 -37.09 21.74
C GLN A 203 30.68 -37.79 21.88
N PHE A 204 29.69 -37.34 21.12
CA PHE A 204 28.36 -37.96 21.17
C PHE A 204 27.82 -38.22 19.79
N ARG A 205 27.05 -39.28 19.65
CA ARG A 205 26.30 -39.62 18.44
C ARG A 205 24.86 -39.98 18.79
N VAL A 206 23.92 -39.34 18.04
CA VAL A 206 22.50 -39.50 18.30
C VAL A 206 21.77 -39.58 16.97
N GLY A 207 21.44 -40.78 16.50
CA GLY A 207 20.88 -40.95 15.16
C GLY A 207 21.75 -40.32 14.08
N PRO A 208 21.19 -39.38 13.25
CA PRO A 208 21.93 -38.67 12.22
C PRO A 208 22.79 -37.51 12.75
N ALA A 209 22.68 -37.18 14.04
CA ALA A 209 23.45 -36.12 14.65
C ALA A 209 24.69 -36.64 15.34
N SER A 210 25.78 -35.91 15.23
CA SER A 210 27.02 -36.14 15.98
C SER A 210 27.54 -34.80 16.54
N GLY A 211 28.33 -34.89 17.60
CA GLY A 211 28.85 -33.65 18.19
C GLY A 211 29.94 -33.93 19.22
N SER A 212 30.43 -32.82 19.77
CA SER A 212 31.45 -32.84 20.84
C SER A 212 31.15 -31.76 21.88
N ALA A 213 31.64 -31.99 23.07
CA ALA A 213 31.60 -31.04 24.18
C ALA A 213 32.82 -31.25 25.09
N ARG A 214 33.03 -30.38 26.04
CA ARG A 214 34.04 -30.52 27.07
C ARG A 214 33.41 -30.50 28.44
N GLY A 215 33.62 -31.60 29.18
CA GLY A 215 33.03 -31.79 30.46
C GLY A 215 31.56 -32.24 30.43
N MET A 216 31.23 -33.18 31.28
CA MET A 216 29.88 -33.72 31.37
C MET A 216 29.54 -34.03 32.82
N VAL A 217 28.29 -33.75 33.20
CA VAL A 217 27.67 -34.28 34.41
C VAL A 217 26.37 -34.97 34.03
N TYR A 218 26.20 -36.19 34.40
CA TYR A 218 25.03 -36.98 34.15
C TYR A 218 24.46 -37.54 35.45
N ALA A 219 23.22 -37.15 35.80
CA ALA A 219 22.53 -37.64 36.97
C ALA A 219 21.67 -38.86 36.59
N THR A 220 22.19 -40.06 36.90
CA THR A 220 21.57 -41.32 36.46
C THR A 220 20.17 -41.51 37.05
N GLN A 221 19.90 -41.04 38.26
CA GLN A 221 18.57 -41.12 38.90
C GLN A 221 17.77 -39.81 38.74
N GLY A 222 18.44 -38.68 38.60
CA GLY A 222 17.82 -37.37 38.41
C GLY A 222 17.25 -37.15 37.01
N GLY A 223 17.70 -37.94 36.05
CA GLY A 223 17.26 -37.85 34.65
C GLY A 223 17.70 -36.56 33.92
N TRP A 224 18.78 -35.91 34.33
CA TRP A 224 19.32 -34.75 33.63
C TRP A 224 20.78 -35.00 33.22
N LEU A 225 21.16 -34.36 32.11
CA LEU A 225 22.50 -34.31 31.56
C LEU A 225 22.91 -32.87 31.35
N GLU A 226 24.13 -32.58 31.64
CA GLU A 226 24.79 -31.30 31.41
C GLU A 226 26.11 -31.50 30.65
N LEU A 227 26.25 -30.79 29.54
CA LEU A 227 27.51 -30.63 28.81
C LEU A 227 28.03 -29.24 29.15
N LYS A 228 29.21 -29.16 29.77
CA LYS A 228 29.64 -27.96 30.48
C LYS A 228 30.16 -26.86 29.58
N LYS A 229 30.88 -27.21 28.50
CA LYS A 229 31.59 -26.24 27.65
C LYS A 229 31.68 -26.72 26.22
N ASP A 230 31.80 -25.74 25.28
CA ASP A 230 32.19 -25.94 23.89
C ASP A 230 31.32 -26.98 23.17
N VAL A 231 30.02 -26.87 23.33
CA VAL A 231 29.08 -27.79 22.72
C VAL A 231 28.94 -27.50 21.24
N ILE A 232 29.30 -28.47 20.41
CA ILE A 232 29.10 -28.42 18.96
C ILE A 232 28.31 -29.67 18.55
N ALA A 233 27.23 -29.48 17.80
CA ALA A 233 26.47 -30.55 17.21
C ALA A 233 26.28 -30.32 15.71
N GLU A 234 26.43 -31.38 14.93
CA GLU A 234 26.22 -31.38 13.47
C GLU A 234 25.16 -32.42 13.12
N LEU A 235 24.18 -32.01 12.36
CA LEU A 235 23.12 -32.87 11.83
C LEU A 235 23.23 -32.94 10.32
N ALA A 236 23.44 -34.13 9.80
CA ALA A 236 23.42 -34.41 8.37
C ALA A 236 21.97 -34.48 7.86
N VAL A 237 21.56 -33.54 7.00
CA VAL A 237 20.24 -33.54 6.36
C VAL A 237 20.40 -33.93 4.88
N GLN A 238 19.76 -35.02 4.48
CA GLN A 238 19.73 -35.42 3.07
C GLN A 238 18.67 -34.59 2.35
N SER A 239 19.11 -33.70 1.44
CA SER A 239 18.21 -32.99 0.56
C SER A 239 18.34 -33.56 -0.87
N VAL A 240 17.22 -34.00 -1.43
CA VAL A 240 17.17 -34.45 -2.83
C VAL A 240 16.71 -33.28 -3.69
N THR A 241 17.64 -32.68 -4.44
CA THR A 241 17.39 -31.55 -5.35
C THR A 241 17.69 -31.99 -6.77
N ARG A 242 16.67 -32.00 -7.65
CA ARG A 242 16.79 -32.42 -9.09
C ARG A 242 17.43 -33.78 -9.29
N GLY A 243 17.17 -34.76 -8.42
CA GLY A 243 17.81 -36.11 -8.56
C GLY A 243 19.26 -36.17 -8.06
N LEU A 244 19.83 -35.07 -7.60
CA LEU A 244 21.12 -35.02 -6.94
C LEU A 244 20.89 -35.03 -5.42
N ILE A 245 21.50 -35.95 -4.71
CA ILE A 245 21.51 -36.01 -3.25
C ILE A 245 22.59 -35.02 -2.80
N SER A 246 22.19 -33.89 -2.25
CA SER A 246 23.10 -32.98 -1.55
C SER A 246 22.97 -33.22 -0.05
N GLN A 247 24.11 -33.41 0.61
CA GLN A 247 24.17 -33.43 2.07
C GLN A 247 24.39 -32.02 2.57
N GLU A 248 23.35 -31.40 3.10
CA GLU A 248 23.48 -30.15 3.85
C GLU A 248 23.62 -30.49 5.33
N SER A 249 24.59 -29.88 6.02
CA SER A 249 24.75 -30.03 7.48
C SER A 249 24.17 -28.80 8.17
N ILE A 250 23.51 -29.05 9.30
CA ILE A 250 23.15 -28.00 10.27
C ILE A 250 24.15 -28.09 11.39
N ARG A 251 24.84 -27.01 11.66
CA ARG A 251 25.78 -26.88 12.76
C ARG A 251 25.17 -26.01 13.85
N LEU A 252 25.17 -26.56 15.08
CA LEU A 252 24.81 -25.87 16.30
C LEU A 252 26.06 -25.68 17.15
N ALA A 253 26.28 -24.49 17.68
CA ALA A 253 27.32 -24.22 18.68
C ALA A 253 26.69 -23.52 19.90
N ALA A 254 27.03 -23.96 21.10
CA ALA A 254 26.62 -23.36 22.38
C ALA A 254 27.75 -23.48 23.39
N SER A 255 27.81 -22.57 24.36
CA SER A 255 28.80 -22.71 25.43
C SER A 255 28.42 -23.78 26.47
N HIS A 256 27.11 -24.02 26.64
CA HIS A 256 26.60 -24.95 27.66
C HIS A 256 25.28 -25.57 27.17
N LEU A 257 25.04 -26.82 27.51
CA LEU A 257 23.81 -27.54 27.24
C LEU A 257 23.34 -28.32 28.49
N ARG A 258 22.06 -28.14 28.81
CA ARG A 258 21.40 -28.93 29.84
C ARG A 258 20.13 -29.58 29.33
N TYR A 259 20.05 -30.88 29.44
CA TYR A 259 18.84 -31.67 29.20
C TYR A 259 18.22 -32.06 30.52
N ASP A 260 16.95 -31.76 30.69
CA ASP A 260 16.12 -32.22 31.81
C ASP A 260 15.08 -33.22 31.28
N ALA A 261 15.12 -34.49 31.77
CA ALA A 261 14.19 -35.54 31.39
C ALA A 261 12.74 -35.19 31.80
N PRO A 262 11.73 -35.74 31.11
CA PRO A 262 10.35 -35.34 31.31
C PRO A 262 9.86 -35.66 32.72
N ARG A 263 9.28 -34.65 33.34
CA ARG A 263 8.42 -34.76 34.50
C ARG A 263 7.04 -34.29 34.10
N GLY A 264 6.06 -35.18 34.03
CA GLY A 264 4.71 -34.83 33.60
C GLY A 264 4.54 -34.67 32.08
N GLY A 265 5.36 -35.36 31.27
CA GLY A 265 5.18 -35.41 29.80
C GLY A 265 6.01 -34.42 29.00
N ILE A 266 6.72 -33.44 29.58
CA ILE A 266 7.53 -32.48 28.85
C ILE A 266 9.00 -32.59 29.25
N ALA A 267 9.89 -32.79 28.27
CA ALA A 267 11.33 -32.65 28.42
C ALA A 267 11.82 -31.30 27.89
N THR A 268 12.93 -30.82 28.48
CA THR A 268 13.51 -29.53 28.05
C THR A 268 15.00 -29.66 27.80
N VAL A 269 15.46 -28.95 26.75
CA VAL A 269 16.88 -28.72 26.47
C VAL A 269 17.15 -27.23 26.58
N LYS A 270 18.00 -26.85 27.49
CA LYS A 270 18.47 -25.48 27.68
C LYS A 270 19.85 -25.32 27.12
N LEU A 271 20.08 -24.24 26.42
CA LEU A 271 21.33 -23.84 25.78
C LEU A 271 21.69 -22.46 26.29
N ASP A 272 22.90 -22.28 26.77
CA ASP A 272 23.38 -21.00 27.27
C ASP A 272 24.67 -20.59 26.57
N GLY A 273 24.95 -19.29 26.62
CA GLY A 273 26.12 -18.65 26.02
C GLY A 273 25.86 -18.27 24.56
N PRO A 274 26.80 -17.81 23.79
CA PRO A 274 26.53 -17.45 22.41
C PRO A 274 26.09 -18.70 21.62
N LEU A 275 24.77 -18.79 21.45
CA LEU A 275 24.13 -19.83 20.66
C LEU A 275 24.21 -19.45 19.19
N GLN A 276 24.78 -20.34 18.39
CA GLN A 276 24.83 -20.18 16.93
C GLN A 276 24.30 -21.42 16.23
N VAL A 277 23.42 -21.21 15.27
CA VAL A 277 22.93 -22.24 14.35
C VAL A 277 23.22 -21.83 12.94
N VAL A 278 23.87 -22.68 12.15
CA VAL A 278 24.26 -22.38 10.76
C VAL A 278 23.77 -23.49 9.84
N GLN A 279 23.16 -23.12 8.72
CA GLN A 279 22.83 -24.02 7.61
C GLN A 279 23.05 -23.30 6.29
N GLY A 280 24.05 -23.69 5.54
CA GLY A 280 24.39 -23.07 4.28
C GLY A 280 24.61 -21.55 4.43
N THR A 281 23.82 -20.75 3.72
CA THR A 281 23.87 -19.27 3.76
C THR A 281 23.13 -18.64 4.95
N ARG A 282 22.48 -19.48 5.79
CA ARG A 282 21.62 -19.04 6.89
C ARG A 282 22.25 -19.26 8.22
N SER A 283 22.07 -18.28 9.10
CA SER A 283 22.50 -18.41 10.49
C SER A 283 21.50 -17.77 11.45
N ALA A 284 21.46 -18.30 12.66
CA ALA A 284 20.74 -17.73 13.78
C ALA A 284 21.69 -17.61 14.98
N LEU A 285 21.58 -16.47 15.67
CA LEU A 285 22.35 -16.15 16.86
C LEU A 285 21.39 -15.80 17.98
N ALA A 286 21.69 -16.21 19.21
CA ALA A 286 20.96 -15.85 20.42
C ALA A 286 21.85 -15.98 21.65
N GLU A 287 21.46 -15.41 22.77
CA GLU A 287 22.16 -15.57 24.03
C GLU A 287 21.75 -16.86 24.74
N ARG A 288 20.49 -17.26 24.61
CA ARG A 288 19.92 -18.46 25.22
C ARG A 288 18.92 -19.13 24.29
N GLY A 289 18.78 -20.43 24.45
CA GLY A 289 17.74 -21.20 23.75
C GLY A 289 17.13 -22.24 24.70
N THR A 290 15.82 -22.46 24.53
CA THR A 290 15.11 -23.53 25.23
C THR A 290 14.27 -24.29 24.21
N VAL A 291 14.46 -25.60 24.17
CA VAL A 291 13.69 -26.51 23.33
C VAL A 291 12.79 -27.34 24.21
N PHE A 292 11.49 -27.42 23.88
CA PHE A 292 10.49 -28.21 24.57
C PHE A 292 10.13 -29.43 23.72
N LEU A 293 10.06 -30.57 24.39
CA LEU A 293 9.82 -31.88 23.79
C LEU A 293 8.56 -32.49 24.38
N ASP A 294 7.79 -33.21 23.57
CA ASP A 294 6.68 -34.02 24.04
C ASP A 294 7.18 -35.34 24.71
N ASP A 295 6.24 -36.19 25.16
CA ASP A 295 6.51 -37.49 25.74
C ASP A 295 7.15 -38.50 24.75
N HIS A 296 7.08 -38.20 23.45
CA HIS A 296 7.77 -38.96 22.40
C HIS A 296 9.11 -38.34 21.99
N GLU A 297 9.58 -37.33 22.77
CA GLU A 297 10.81 -36.55 22.52
C GLU A 297 10.83 -35.81 21.17
N ARG A 298 9.65 -35.41 20.68
CA ARG A 298 9.51 -34.59 19.47
C ARG A 298 9.43 -33.12 19.86
N VAL A 299 10.02 -32.26 19.05
CA VAL A 299 9.96 -30.81 19.27
C VAL A 299 8.53 -30.32 19.17
N THR A 300 8.09 -29.61 20.19
CA THR A 300 6.82 -28.91 20.21
C THR A 300 7.01 -27.40 20.12
N ARG A 301 8.07 -26.88 20.75
CA ARG A 301 8.34 -25.47 20.88
C ARG A 301 9.83 -25.18 21.05
N VAL A 302 10.30 -24.11 20.40
CA VAL A 302 11.65 -23.58 20.58
C VAL A 302 11.54 -22.11 20.92
N VAL A 303 12.25 -21.67 21.94
CA VAL A 303 12.35 -20.27 22.38
C VAL A 303 13.81 -19.86 22.33
N LEU A 304 14.09 -18.77 21.66
CA LEU A 304 15.38 -18.09 21.61
C LEU A 304 15.24 -16.73 22.29
N GLU A 305 16.19 -16.36 23.12
CA GLU A 305 16.16 -15.15 23.92
C GLU A 305 17.53 -14.46 23.96
N GLY A 306 17.49 -13.14 24.04
CA GLY A 306 18.64 -12.25 24.10
C GLY A 306 19.24 -11.99 22.73
N ASN A 307 19.05 -10.77 22.20
CA ASN A 307 19.64 -10.29 20.94
C ASN A 307 19.53 -11.30 19.79
N VAL A 308 18.34 -11.88 19.62
CA VAL A 308 18.13 -12.89 18.58
C VAL A 308 18.33 -12.27 17.21
N ARG A 309 19.26 -12.83 16.41
CA ARG A 309 19.55 -12.36 15.06
C ARG A 309 19.49 -13.51 14.07
N GLY A 310 18.69 -13.34 13.01
CA GLY A 310 18.59 -14.26 11.88
C GLY A 310 19.17 -13.64 10.64
N LEU A 311 20.06 -14.37 9.95
CA LEU A 311 20.72 -13.93 8.71
C LEU A 311 20.49 -14.95 7.61
N ASP A 312 20.13 -14.48 6.41
CA ASP A 312 20.18 -15.26 5.17
C ASP A 312 21.02 -14.45 4.15
N SER A 313 22.16 -14.98 3.76
CA SER A 313 23.12 -14.31 2.85
C SER A 313 23.02 -14.86 1.43
N SER A 314 21.83 -15.29 0.95
CA SER A 314 21.68 -15.79 -0.41
C SER A 314 21.88 -14.67 -1.44
N GLU A 315 22.51 -14.99 -2.59
CA GLU A 315 22.79 -14.00 -3.66
C GLU A 315 21.55 -13.28 -4.19
N SER A 316 20.40 -13.96 -4.19
CA SER A 316 19.15 -13.41 -4.73
C SER A 316 18.37 -12.56 -3.71
N LEU A 317 18.55 -12.84 -2.42
CA LEU A 317 17.82 -12.18 -1.33
C LEU A 317 18.61 -12.32 -0.04
N ALA A 318 19.17 -11.23 0.46
CA ALA A 318 19.76 -11.18 1.79
C ALA A 318 18.71 -10.69 2.79
N ILE A 319 18.63 -11.35 3.95
CA ILE A 319 17.73 -10.98 5.04
C ILE A 319 18.54 -10.87 6.33
N ASP A 320 18.39 -9.76 7.05
CA ASP A 320 18.85 -9.57 8.42
C ASP A 320 17.63 -9.30 9.31
N SER A 321 17.42 -10.10 10.33
CA SER A 321 16.31 -9.96 11.28
C SER A 321 16.81 -9.96 12.71
N ARG A 322 16.16 -9.15 13.56
CA ARG A 322 16.51 -9.01 14.98
C ARG A 322 15.24 -8.95 15.81
N ALA A 323 15.30 -9.49 17.01
CA ALA A 323 14.28 -9.42 18.04
C ALA A 323 14.90 -9.70 19.42
N ASP A 324 14.21 -9.33 20.48
CA ASP A 324 14.66 -9.68 21.83
C ASP A 324 14.35 -11.15 22.14
N ARG A 325 13.25 -11.68 21.60
CA ARG A 325 12.79 -13.06 21.78
C ARG A 325 12.13 -13.57 20.49
N VAL A 326 12.43 -14.82 20.16
CA VAL A 326 11.77 -15.56 19.06
C VAL A 326 11.27 -16.89 19.57
N GLU A 327 10.00 -17.18 19.31
CA GLU A 327 9.36 -18.45 19.66
C GLU A 327 8.82 -19.13 18.41
N GLY A 328 9.13 -20.41 18.23
CA GLY A 328 8.62 -21.25 17.17
C GLY A 328 7.81 -22.41 17.72
N GLU A 329 6.60 -22.60 17.22
CA GLU A 329 5.76 -23.77 17.53
C GLU A 329 5.80 -24.77 16.38
N PHE A 330 5.95 -26.03 16.69
CA PHE A 330 6.12 -27.11 15.74
C PHE A 330 4.98 -28.13 15.86
N ASP A 331 4.61 -28.69 14.74
CA ASP A 331 3.72 -29.85 14.69
C ASP A 331 4.49 -31.10 15.15
N PRO A 332 4.11 -31.73 16.29
CA PRO A 332 4.85 -32.88 16.80
C PRO A 332 4.80 -34.10 15.87
N ALA A 333 3.77 -34.23 15.05
CA ALA A 333 3.63 -35.35 14.14
C ALA A 333 4.54 -35.26 12.92
N THR A 334 4.73 -34.05 12.40
CA THR A 334 5.49 -33.81 11.19
C THR A 334 6.82 -33.11 11.40
N GLY A 335 7.06 -32.54 12.60
CA GLY A 335 8.26 -31.74 12.92
C GLY A 335 8.31 -30.38 12.20
N GLN A 336 7.17 -29.90 11.67
CA GLN A 336 7.11 -28.70 10.86
C GLN A 336 6.74 -27.49 11.69
N LEU A 337 7.37 -26.33 11.36
CA LEU A 337 7.03 -25.06 11.97
C LEU A 337 5.60 -24.66 11.58
N ARG A 338 4.74 -24.37 12.56
CA ARG A 338 3.36 -23.90 12.41
C ARG A 338 3.26 -22.40 12.62
N THR A 339 3.84 -21.90 13.68
CA THR A 339 3.83 -20.48 14.03
C THR A 339 5.22 -20.02 14.44
N MET A 340 5.52 -18.77 14.18
CA MET A 340 6.70 -18.08 14.68
C MET A 340 6.24 -16.74 15.26
N LEU A 341 6.66 -16.47 16.48
CA LEU A 341 6.44 -15.22 17.19
C LEU A 341 7.79 -14.58 17.44
N ALA A 342 7.97 -13.34 17.02
CA ALA A 342 9.11 -12.49 17.38
C ALA A 342 8.59 -11.32 18.23
N GLU A 343 9.26 -11.04 19.34
CA GLU A 343 8.86 -10.03 20.32
C GLU A 343 10.04 -9.15 20.74
N GLY A 344 9.75 -7.88 20.96
CA GLY A 344 10.70 -6.87 21.41
C GLY A 344 11.65 -6.42 20.31
N ASN A 345 11.63 -5.13 19.99
CA ASN A 345 12.55 -4.49 19.02
C ASN A 345 12.68 -5.25 17.70
N VAL A 346 11.55 -5.75 17.17
CA VAL A 346 11.55 -6.54 15.94
C VAL A 346 11.92 -5.66 14.77
N VAL A 347 13.03 -6.01 14.10
CA VAL A 347 13.51 -5.38 12.87
C VAL A 347 13.78 -6.49 11.85
N ALA A 348 13.26 -6.36 10.65
CA ALA A 348 13.61 -7.25 9.54
C ALA A 348 13.97 -6.41 8.32
N GLU A 349 15.18 -6.60 7.83
CA GLU A 349 15.70 -5.93 6.64
C GLU A 349 15.91 -6.95 5.53
N SER A 350 15.50 -6.62 4.31
CA SER A 350 15.79 -7.45 3.17
C SER A 350 16.39 -6.64 2.04
N HIS A 351 17.38 -7.22 1.37
CA HIS A 351 18.05 -6.62 0.23
C HIS A 351 18.01 -7.62 -0.93
N ARG A 352 17.46 -7.18 -2.05
CA ARG A 352 17.46 -7.98 -3.28
C ARG A 352 18.54 -7.45 -4.22
N GLY A 353 19.38 -8.35 -4.73
CA GLY A 353 20.48 -8.04 -5.64
C GLY A 353 20.08 -7.61 -7.04
N ALA A 354 21.10 -7.38 -7.91
CA ALA A 354 20.92 -7.01 -9.31
C ALA A 354 19.95 -7.97 -10.08
N PRO A 355 19.20 -7.49 -11.10
CA PRO A 355 19.33 -6.16 -11.71
C PRO A 355 18.53 -5.03 -11.01
N LYS A 356 17.64 -5.33 -10.07
CA LYS A 356 16.85 -4.32 -9.34
C LYS A 356 17.21 -4.37 -7.87
N LYS A 357 18.08 -3.47 -7.43
CA LYS A 357 18.40 -3.27 -6.01
C LYS A 357 17.18 -2.71 -5.30
N THR A 358 16.46 -3.55 -4.57
CA THR A 358 15.36 -3.12 -3.70
C THR A 358 15.69 -3.44 -2.27
N SER A 359 15.40 -2.54 -1.36
CA SER A 359 15.50 -2.79 0.07
C SER A 359 14.12 -2.66 0.73
N SER A 360 13.89 -3.45 1.76
CA SER A 360 12.74 -3.28 2.63
C SER A 360 13.15 -3.41 4.08
N ARG A 361 12.53 -2.61 4.93
CA ARG A 361 12.73 -2.63 6.37
C ARG A 361 11.40 -2.61 7.09
N LEU A 362 11.17 -3.61 7.91
CA LEU A 362 10.04 -3.71 8.83
C LEU A 362 10.53 -3.43 10.24
N VAL A 363 9.85 -2.57 10.97
CA VAL A 363 10.04 -2.32 12.40
C VAL A 363 8.69 -2.53 13.10
N ALA A 364 8.70 -3.28 14.20
CA ALA A 364 7.51 -3.57 15.00
C ALA A 364 7.89 -3.93 16.44
N GLN A 365 6.93 -3.99 17.35
CA GLN A 365 7.16 -4.56 18.69
C GLN A 365 6.94 -6.07 18.71
N GLN A 366 6.03 -6.56 17.88
CA GLN A 366 5.72 -7.96 17.76
C GLN A 366 5.46 -8.34 16.31
N PHE A 367 5.89 -9.54 15.92
CA PHE A 367 5.63 -10.11 14.61
C PHE A 367 5.25 -11.59 14.76
N VAL A 368 4.07 -11.94 14.30
CA VAL A 368 3.56 -13.31 14.26
C VAL A 368 3.48 -13.79 12.82
N MET A 369 3.99 -14.97 12.53
CA MET A 369 3.92 -15.60 11.21
C MET A 369 3.34 -17.01 11.33
N THR A 370 2.34 -17.32 10.51
CA THR A 370 1.79 -18.69 10.39
C THR A 370 2.28 -19.34 9.11
N PHE A 371 2.49 -20.64 9.20
CA PHE A 371 3.01 -21.47 8.12
C PHE A 371 2.06 -22.63 7.83
N LEU A 372 2.00 -23.06 6.58
CA LEU A 372 1.14 -24.17 6.14
C LEU A 372 1.90 -25.11 5.21
N GLY A 373 1.52 -26.42 5.27
CA GLY A 373 1.94 -27.47 4.34
C GLY A 373 3.11 -28.31 4.83
N VAL A 374 3.34 -29.43 4.13
CA VAL A 374 4.44 -30.38 4.39
C VAL A 374 5.82 -29.71 4.31
N ARG A 375 5.89 -28.58 3.66
CA ARG A 375 7.02 -27.66 3.70
C ARG A 375 6.49 -26.33 4.18
N PRO A 376 6.85 -25.90 5.39
CA PRO A 376 6.28 -24.71 5.98
C PRO A 376 6.54 -23.49 5.07
N ARG A 377 5.44 -22.94 4.51
CA ARG A 377 5.45 -21.71 3.74
C ARG A 377 4.66 -20.66 4.48
N PRO A 378 5.08 -19.41 4.46
CA PRO A 378 4.35 -18.35 5.11
C PRO A 378 2.95 -18.24 4.50
N GLN A 379 1.95 -18.12 5.34
CA GLN A 379 0.56 -17.92 4.96
C GLN A 379 0.09 -16.53 5.32
N VAL A 380 0.19 -16.20 6.61
CA VAL A 380 -0.22 -14.90 7.14
C VAL A 380 0.83 -14.44 8.14
N GLY A 381 1.26 -13.19 7.99
CA GLY A 381 2.07 -12.47 8.95
C GLY A 381 1.27 -11.34 9.57
N THR A 382 1.51 -11.04 10.84
CA THR A 382 0.93 -9.88 11.51
C THR A 382 2.02 -9.18 12.31
N ALA A 383 2.28 -7.92 11.97
CA ALA A 383 3.13 -7.03 12.74
C ALA A 383 2.26 -6.11 13.59
N SER A 384 2.64 -5.86 14.83
CA SER A 384 1.91 -5.00 15.76
C SER A 384 2.85 -4.17 16.63
N GLY A 385 2.33 -3.02 17.10
CA GLY A 385 3.04 -2.06 17.92
C GLY A 385 3.94 -1.11 17.12
N ASN A 386 3.37 0.06 16.72
CA ASN A 386 4.05 1.12 15.98
C ASN A 386 4.77 0.59 14.72
N VAL A 387 4.03 -0.14 13.90
CA VAL A 387 4.60 -0.78 12.71
C VAL A 387 5.04 0.26 11.70
N GLN A 388 6.27 0.14 11.22
CA GLN A 388 6.81 0.90 10.10
C GLN A 388 7.36 -0.07 9.06
N LEU A 389 6.85 0.01 7.85
CA LEU A 389 7.34 -0.75 6.71
C LEU A 389 7.88 0.23 5.66
N ALA A 390 9.18 0.32 5.54
CA ALA A 390 9.85 1.10 4.52
C ALA A 390 10.22 0.22 3.33
N LEU A 391 9.92 0.69 2.13
CA LEU A 391 10.26 0.06 0.86
C LEU A 391 11.05 1.06 0.03
N GLU A 392 12.24 0.67 -0.38
CA GLU A 392 13.09 1.46 -1.26
C GLU A 392 13.23 0.74 -2.60
N SER A 393 12.94 1.46 -3.66
CA SER A 393 13.09 0.96 -5.03
C SER A 393 13.79 2.00 -5.90
N PRO A 394 14.57 1.59 -6.92
CA PRO A 394 15.03 2.53 -7.93
C PRO A 394 13.82 3.27 -8.48
N GLY A 395 13.88 4.61 -8.51
CA GLY A 395 12.79 5.43 -9.01
C GLY A 395 12.37 4.96 -10.38
N ALA A 396 11.07 4.71 -10.58
CA ALA A 396 10.53 4.54 -11.90
C ALA A 396 10.71 5.89 -12.61
N LEU A 397 11.52 5.92 -13.64
CA LEU A 397 11.58 7.04 -14.58
C LEU A 397 10.16 7.21 -15.12
N ILE A 398 9.42 8.18 -14.61
CA ILE A 398 8.30 8.76 -15.35
C ILE A 398 9.00 9.32 -16.58
N THR A 399 8.72 8.75 -17.74
CA THR A 399 9.21 9.23 -19.03
C THR A 399 8.72 10.65 -19.22
N GLU A 400 9.53 11.62 -18.79
CA GLU A 400 9.46 12.97 -19.33
C GLU A 400 9.96 12.93 -20.79
N PRO A 401 9.37 13.75 -21.67
CA PRO A 401 9.86 13.87 -23.05
C PRO A 401 11.33 14.27 -23.03
N ALA A 402 12.12 13.55 -23.83
CA ALA A 402 13.55 13.69 -23.99
C ALA A 402 13.99 15.17 -24.10
N GLY A 403 14.76 15.65 -23.13
CA GLY A 403 15.34 16.99 -23.27
C GLY A 403 16.12 17.59 -22.08
N ARG A 404 16.52 16.85 -21.06
CA ARG A 404 17.52 17.36 -20.10
C ARG A 404 18.48 16.26 -19.64
N GLY A 405 19.78 16.56 -19.71
CA GLY A 405 20.89 15.66 -19.52
C GLY A 405 20.78 14.80 -18.27
N ALA A 406 20.92 13.52 -18.49
CA ALA A 406 21.02 12.50 -17.46
C ALA A 406 22.31 12.72 -16.63
N ASN A 407 22.17 13.34 -15.46
CA ASN A 407 23.12 13.17 -14.39
C ASN A 407 22.73 11.90 -13.62
N ASP A 408 23.50 10.86 -13.80
CA ASP A 408 23.43 9.53 -13.19
C ASP A 408 23.64 9.58 -11.66
N LYS A 409 22.71 10.18 -10.92
CA LYS A 409 22.55 9.91 -9.49
C LYS A 409 21.35 8.99 -9.37
N HIS A 410 21.58 7.75 -8.97
CA HIS A 410 20.55 6.76 -8.67
C HIS A 410 19.61 7.31 -7.61
N SER A 411 18.54 7.95 -8.05
CA SER A 411 17.50 8.45 -7.19
C SER A 411 16.63 7.26 -6.76
N VAL A 412 16.40 7.13 -5.46
CA VAL A 412 15.64 6.02 -4.85
C VAL A 412 14.30 6.58 -4.36
N GLU A 413 13.22 5.98 -4.82
CA GLU A 413 11.89 6.25 -4.27
C GLU A 413 11.73 5.49 -2.95
N ARG A 414 11.32 6.19 -1.90
CA ARG A 414 11.04 5.60 -0.59
C ARG A 414 9.55 5.68 -0.26
N LYS A 415 8.97 4.53 0.04
CA LYS A 415 7.58 4.40 0.51
C LYS A 415 7.61 3.89 1.94
N THR A 416 6.97 4.60 2.86
CA THR A 416 6.88 4.21 4.27
C THR A 416 5.41 4.05 4.66
N LEU A 417 5.01 2.83 5.02
CA LEU A 417 3.71 2.54 5.60
C LEU A 417 3.83 2.51 7.12
N SER A 418 3.04 3.31 7.81
CA SER A 418 2.97 3.38 9.27
C SER A 418 1.56 3.03 9.74
N ALA A 419 1.44 2.15 10.74
CA ALA A 419 0.16 1.76 11.34
C ALA A 419 0.36 1.14 12.73
N GLY A 420 -0.71 1.04 13.52
CA GLY A 420 -0.67 0.30 14.78
C GLY A 420 -0.48 -1.20 14.57
N GLN A 421 -1.07 -1.74 13.52
CA GLN A 421 -0.96 -3.15 13.14
C GLN A 421 -1.03 -3.30 11.62
N VAL A 422 -0.23 -4.23 11.07
CA VAL A 422 -0.18 -4.55 9.63
C VAL A 422 -0.27 -6.05 9.44
N ARG A 423 -1.15 -6.48 8.57
CA ARG A 423 -1.34 -7.87 8.16
C ARG A 423 -0.72 -8.12 6.78
N PHE A 424 0.05 -9.16 6.66
CA PHE A 424 0.67 -9.66 5.44
C PHE A 424 0.02 -10.97 5.04
N VAL A 425 -0.45 -11.08 3.82
CA VAL A 425 -0.98 -12.33 3.25
C VAL A 425 -0.05 -12.76 2.12
N PHE A 426 0.38 -14.01 2.14
CA PHE A 426 1.27 -14.55 1.13
C PHE A 426 0.49 -15.36 0.09
N GLN A 427 1.04 -15.46 -1.11
CA GLN A 427 0.45 -16.28 -2.17
C GLN A 427 0.53 -17.76 -1.80
N PRO A 428 -0.52 -18.54 -2.06
CA PRO A 428 -0.54 -19.97 -1.76
C PRO A 428 0.68 -20.69 -2.32
N GLY A 429 1.42 -21.35 -1.45
CA GLY A 429 2.61 -22.11 -1.82
C GLY A 429 3.82 -21.28 -2.25
N SER A 430 3.86 -19.98 -2.00
CA SER A 430 4.95 -19.05 -2.34
C SER A 430 5.42 -18.26 -1.10
N VAL A 431 6.56 -17.63 -1.21
CA VAL A 431 7.06 -16.61 -0.28
C VAL A 431 6.74 -15.19 -0.76
N SER A 432 6.05 -15.05 -1.90
CA SER A 432 5.66 -13.76 -2.46
C SER A 432 4.42 -13.23 -1.74
N LEU A 433 4.38 -11.93 -1.51
CA LEU A 433 3.21 -11.27 -0.95
C LEU A 433 2.04 -11.31 -1.94
N ASN A 434 0.85 -11.49 -1.41
CA ASN A 434 -0.43 -11.32 -2.10
C ASN A 434 -1.08 -9.99 -1.69
N GLN A 435 -1.04 -9.68 -0.38
CA GLN A 435 -1.68 -8.49 0.15
C GLN A 435 -0.96 -8.00 1.41
N ILE A 436 -0.91 -6.67 1.57
CA ILE A 436 -0.59 -5.99 2.82
C ILE A 436 -1.80 -5.13 3.20
N ALA A 437 -2.26 -5.25 4.43
CA ALA A 437 -3.39 -4.46 4.92
C ALA A 437 -3.09 -3.90 6.31
N THR A 438 -3.43 -2.64 6.55
CA THR A 438 -3.43 -2.09 7.90
C THR A 438 -4.68 -2.53 8.65
N VAL A 439 -4.58 -2.70 9.95
CA VAL A 439 -5.71 -2.89 10.83
C VAL A 439 -5.90 -1.58 11.61
N GLY A 440 -6.98 -0.88 11.30
CA GLY A 440 -7.16 0.52 11.72
C GLY A 440 -6.41 1.51 10.82
N THR A 441 -6.29 2.75 11.28
CA THR A 441 -5.69 3.85 10.53
C THR A 441 -4.27 3.52 10.07
N GLY A 442 -4.05 3.70 8.78
CA GLY A 442 -2.74 3.59 8.15
C GLY A 442 -2.34 4.89 7.45
N GLN A 443 -1.05 5.15 7.43
CA GLN A 443 -0.44 6.28 6.75
C GLN A 443 0.65 5.76 5.82
N LEU A 444 0.55 6.12 4.54
CA LEU A 444 1.56 5.84 3.53
C LEU A 444 2.22 7.14 3.09
N THR A 445 3.49 7.29 3.38
CA THR A 445 4.32 8.41 2.91
C THR A 445 5.16 7.97 1.72
N VAL A 446 5.12 8.73 0.65
CA VAL A 446 5.92 8.50 -0.56
C VAL A 446 6.86 9.68 -0.78
N LEU A 447 8.15 9.42 -0.63
CA LEU A 447 9.22 10.34 -0.97
C LEU A 447 9.70 9.99 -2.38
N PRO A 448 9.43 10.85 -3.38
CA PRO A 448 9.82 10.55 -4.75
C PRO A 448 11.34 10.56 -4.90
N ALA A 449 11.80 9.84 -5.92
CA ALA A 449 13.22 9.78 -6.26
C ALA A 449 13.77 11.13 -6.76
N ASP A 450 12.93 11.95 -7.38
CA ASP A 450 13.24 13.31 -7.79
C ASP A 450 12.88 14.30 -6.67
N PRO A 451 13.85 15.03 -6.09
CA PRO A 451 13.58 16.06 -5.09
C PRO A 451 12.74 17.23 -5.61
N GLY A 452 12.63 17.38 -6.92
CA GLY A 452 11.75 18.37 -7.57
C GLY A 452 10.26 18.02 -7.43
N LEU A 453 9.95 16.78 -7.13
CA LEU A 453 8.60 16.32 -6.84
C LEU A 453 8.36 16.33 -5.32
N GLY A 454 7.29 16.97 -4.88
CA GLY A 454 6.96 17.06 -3.46
C GLY A 454 6.59 15.71 -2.81
N GLU A 455 6.60 15.69 -1.49
CA GLU A 455 6.18 14.54 -0.69
C GLU A 455 4.68 14.29 -0.83
N ARG A 456 4.30 13.01 -0.84
CA ARG A 456 2.90 12.56 -0.88
C ARG A 456 2.59 11.75 0.36
N GLU A 457 1.53 12.10 1.03
CA GLU A 457 1.03 11.41 2.20
C GLU A 457 -0.41 10.94 1.95
N ILE A 458 -0.68 9.68 2.22
CA ILE A 458 -2.00 9.06 2.07
C ILE A 458 -2.38 8.47 3.41
N THR A 459 -3.44 8.94 4.01
CA THR A 459 -3.98 8.40 5.27
C THR A 459 -5.38 7.87 5.04
N ALA A 460 -5.71 6.72 5.60
CA ALA A 460 -7.05 6.16 5.56
C ALA A 460 -7.34 5.34 6.82
N GLY A 461 -8.62 5.14 7.15
CA GLY A 461 -9.03 4.25 8.24
C GLY A 461 -8.57 2.81 8.04
N GLN A 462 -8.36 2.39 6.80
CA GLN A 462 -7.69 1.16 6.41
C GLN A 462 -7.00 1.35 5.04
N LEU A 463 -5.74 0.94 4.93
CA LEU A 463 -5.01 0.84 3.67
C LEU A 463 -4.80 -0.62 3.28
N VAL A 464 -5.05 -0.96 2.03
CA VAL A 464 -4.87 -2.29 1.46
C VAL A 464 -4.05 -2.20 0.19
N MET A 465 -2.96 -2.92 0.12
CA MET A 465 -2.09 -3.06 -1.05
C MET A 465 -2.18 -4.48 -1.58
N ASP A 466 -2.56 -4.66 -2.83
CA ASP A 466 -2.61 -5.97 -3.48
C ASP A 466 -1.43 -6.13 -4.45
N PHE A 467 -0.87 -7.33 -4.48
CA PHE A 467 0.29 -7.66 -5.29
C PHE A 467 -0.03 -8.73 -6.33
N ASP A 468 0.57 -8.62 -7.50
CA ASP A 468 0.43 -9.61 -8.56
C ASP A 468 1.23 -10.91 -8.25
N LYS A 469 1.11 -11.92 -9.12
CA LYS A 469 1.83 -13.20 -8.95
C LYS A 469 3.36 -13.06 -8.97
N ALA A 470 3.88 -11.96 -9.48
CA ALA A 470 5.31 -11.67 -9.48
C ALA A 470 5.75 -10.85 -8.24
N GLY A 471 4.83 -10.55 -7.32
CA GLY A 471 5.07 -9.75 -6.12
C GLY A 471 5.21 -8.25 -6.39
N ARG A 472 4.62 -7.75 -7.47
CA ARG A 472 4.60 -6.33 -7.84
C ARG A 472 3.28 -5.70 -7.41
N LEU A 473 3.31 -4.45 -6.96
CA LEU A 473 2.11 -3.73 -6.53
C LEU A 473 1.13 -3.59 -7.70
N ALA A 474 -0.07 -4.10 -7.54
CA ALA A 474 -1.15 -4.05 -8.52
C ALA A 474 -2.15 -2.94 -8.21
N SER A 475 -2.53 -2.80 -6.93
CA SER A 475 -3.45 -1.77 -6.47
C SER A 475 -3.16 -1.31 -5.05
N LEU A 476 -3.54 -0.08 -4.75
CA LEU A 476 -3.63 0.50 -3.41
C LEU A 476 -5.05 0.97 -3.20
N ARG A 477 -5.69 0.57 -2.12
CA ARG A 477 -7.05 0.97 -1.75
C ARG A 477 -7.05 1.56 -0.36
N GLY A 478 -7.77 2.67 -0.19
CA GLY A 478 -8.06 3.30 1.09
C GLY A 478 -9.55 3.24 1.39
N PHE A 479 -9.92 2.92 2.62
CA PHE A 479 -11.30 2.81 3.10
C PHE A 479 -11.48 3.60 4.38
N LEU A 480 -12.74 3.95 4.67
CA LEU A 480 -13.14 4.66 5.90
C LEU A 480 -12.49 6.06 6.00
N GLY A 481 -12.67 6.84 4.95
CA GLY A 481 -12.12 8.18 4.85
C GLY A 481 -10.65 8.18 4.40
N ALA A 482 -10.40 8.49 3.12
CA ALA A 482 -9.06 8.65 2.57
C ALA A 482 -8.71 10.13 2.46
N HIS A 483 -7.55 10.50 2.98
CA HIS A 483 -6.98 11.84 2.90
C HIS A 483 -5.62 11.77 2.21
N ILE A 484 -5.45 12.55 1.16
CA ILE A 484 -4.19 12.67 0.41
C ILE A 484 -3.68 14.08 0.58
N VAL A 485 -2.43 14.22 0.99
CA VAL A 485 -1.71 15.48 1.10
C VAL A 485 -0.51 15.47 0.15
N PHE A 486 -0.48 16.45 -0.70
CA PHE A 486 0.65 16.76 -1.58
C PHE A 486 1.40 17.94 -1.00
N ARG A 487 2.60 17.75 -0.47
CA ARG A 487 3.45 18.84 -0.01
C ARG A 487 4.31 19.33 -1.17
N PRO A 488 4.41 20.64 -1.39
CA PRO A 488 5.26 21.19 -2.45
C PRO A 488 6.71 20.78 -2.25
N SER A 489 7.47 20.72 -3.34
CA SER A 489 8.90 20.39 -3.27
C SER A 489 9.68 21.47 -2.49
N PRO A 490 10.85 21.14 -1.92
CA PRO A 490 11.71 22.12 -1.27
C PRO A 490 12.15 23.28 -2.16
N ASN A 491 12.07 23.08 -3.49
CA ASN A 491 12.42 24.09 -4.50
C ASN A 491 11.21 24.93 -4.95
N ALA A 492 10.03 24.68 -4.43
CA ALA A 492 8.84 25.46 -4.74
C ALA A 492 8.97 26.89 -4.16
N PRO A 493 8.30 27.89 -4.76
CA PRO A 493 8.26 29.23 -4.21
C PRO A 493 7.81 29.23 -2.75
N ALA A 494 8.44 30.08 -1.93
CA ALA A 494 8.06 30.20 -0.52
C ALA A 494 6.58 30.58 -0.40
N GLY A 495 5.82 29.85 0.43
CA GLY A 495 4.39 30.07 0.62
C GLY A 495 3.49 29.28 -0.33
N THR A 496 4.02 28.41 -1.21
CA THR A 496 3.17 27.50 -2.01
C THR A 496 2.36 26.61 -1.07
N PRO A 497 1.01 26.63 -1.15
CA PRO A 497 0.18 25.85 -0.25
C PRO A 497 0.23 24.36 -0.61
N PRO A 498 0.01 23.46 0.35
CA PRO A 498 -0.18 22.05 0.07
C PRO A 498 -1.48 21.83 -0.69
N GLN A 499 -1.53 20.76 -1.47
CA GLN A 499 -2.76 20.26 -2.08
C GLN A 499 -3.30 19.12 -1.21
N GLU A 500 -4.56 19.22 -0.84
CA GLU A 500 -5.23 18.21 -0.02
C GLU A 500 -6.47 17.70 -0.72
N SER A 501 -6.73 16.42 -0.60
CA SER A 501 -7.98 15.83 -1.08
C SER A 501 -8.52 14.77 -0.11
N PHE A 502 -9.84 14.70 -0.04
CA PHE A 502 -10.59 13.78 0.82
C PHE A 502 -11.60 12.99 -0.01
N SER A 503 -11.83 11.74 0.37
CA SER A 503 -12.90 10.90 -0.17
C SER A 503 -13.20 9.77 0.82
N GLU A 504 -14.38 9.13 0.71
CA GLU A 504 -14.67 7.96 1.56
C GLU A 504 -13.84 6.75 1.13
N ARG A 505 -13.52 6.63 -0.15
CA ARG A 505 -12.76 5.54 -0.73
C ARG A 505 -11.75 6.03 -1.75
N LEU A 506 -10.56 5.46 -1.69
CA LEU A 506 -9.47 5.67 -2.62
C LEU A 506 -9.13 4.35 -3.32
N GLU A 507 -8.96 4.37 -4.64
CA GLU A 507 -8.46 3.26 -5.42
C GLU A 507 -7.36 3.74 -6.37
N ALA A 508 -6.17 3.20 -6.24
CA ALA A 508 -5.06 3.46 -7.16
C ALA A 508 -4.61 2.16 -7.80
N SER A 509 -4.44 2.17 -9.11
CA SER A 509 -3.96 1.03 -9.90
C SER A 509 -2.62 1.34 -10.55
N PHE A 510 -1.79 0.31 -10.75
CA PHE A 510 -0.42 0.45 -11.26
C PHE A 510 -0.20 -0.42 -12.50
N TYR A 511 0.68 0.05 -13.40
CA TYR A 511 1.11 -0.77 -14.53
C TYR A 511 2.05 -1.88 -14.07
N PRO A 512 1.77 -3.16 -14.38
CA PRO A 512 2.58 -4.28 -13.89
C PRO A 512 4.05 -4.22 -14.32
N ALA A 513 4.36 -3.75 -15.53
CA ALA A 513 5.72 -3.76 -16.06
C ALA A 513 6.60 -2.65 -15.45
N THR A 514 6.07 -1.43 -15.35
CA THR A 514 6.81 -0.22 -14.94
C THR A 514 6.62 0.15 -13.48
N GLN A 515 5.55 -0.37 -12.83
CA GLN A 515 5.09 0.04 -11.51
C GLN A 515 4.69 1.53 -11.44
N ALA A 516 4.52 2.16 -12.59
CA ALA A 516 4.01 3.51 -12.69
C ALA A 516 2.51 3.55 -12.36
N LEU A 517 2.06 4.64 -11.79
CA LEU A 517 0.65 4.89 -11.48
C LEU A 517 -0.15 4.91 -12.79
N ARG A 518 -1.19 4.09 -12.88
CA ARG A 518 -2.10 4.01 -14.02
C ARG A 518 -3.29 4.93 -13.86
N GLN A 519 -3.93 4.89 -12.71
CA GLN A 519 -5.14 5.63 -12.42
C GLN A 519 -5.33 5.77 -10.92
N VAL A 520 -5.92 6.88 -10.50
CA VAL A 520 -6.41 7.10 -9.13
C VAL A 520 -7.88 7.49 -9.20
N ASP A 521 -8.71 6.78 -8.47
CA ASP A 521 -10.11 7.09 -8.25
C ASP A 521 -10.33 7.44 -6.79
N GLN A 522 -10.90 8.59 -6.54
CA GLN A 522 -11.41 9.02 -5.25
C GLN A 522 -12.94 9.03 -5.33
N ILE A 523 -13.57 8.20 -4.55
CA ILE A 523 -14.98 7.81 -4.72
C ILE A 523 -15.72 8.18 -3.45
N GLU A 524 -16.90 8.76 -3.64
CA GLU A 524 -17.80 9.26 -2.60
C GLU A 524 -17.25 10.46 -1.81
N ASN A 525 -17.98 11.56 -1.84
CA ASN A 525 -17.69 12.80 -1.12
C ASN A 525 -16.29 13.36 -1.40
N PHE A 526 -15.86 13.33 -2.67
CA PHE A 526 -14.60 13.94 -3.04
C PHE A 526 -14.58 15.43 -2.70
N GLN A 527 -13.52 15.87 -2.03
CA GLN A 527 -13.19 17.27 -1.74
C GLN A 527 -11.73 17.52 -2.03
N PHE A 528 -11.42 18.71 -2.51
CA PHE A 528 -10.07 19.17 -2.82
C PHE A 528 -9.88 20.58 -2.30
N GLN A 529 -8.68 20.86 -1.81
CA GLN A 529 -8.26 22.20 -1.38
C GLN A 529 -6.79 22.45 -1.74
N GLU A 530 -6.52 23.63 -2.28
CA GLU A 530 -5.18 24.16 -2.54
C GLU A 530 -5.20 25.69 -2.35
N GLY A 531 -4.79 26.17 -1.19
CA GLY A 531 -4.92 27.59 -0.85
C GLY A 531 -6.37 28.04 -0.83
N ASP A 532 -6.72 28.99 -1.73
CA ASP A 532 -8.08 29.48 -1.94
C ASP A 532 -8.92 28.62 -2.89
N ARG A 533 -8.30 27.73 -3.66
CA ARG A 533 -8.98 26.83 -4.58
C ARG A 533 -9.62 25.66 -3.84
N ARG A 534 -10.86 25.40 -4.17
CA ARG A 534 -11.65 24.29 -3.61
C ARG A 534 -12.36 23.55 -4.71
N GLY A 535 -12.54 22.28 -4.52
CA GLY A 535 -13.34 21.44 -5.40
C GLY A 535 -14.12 20.41 -4.61
N SER A 536 -15.29 20.04 -5.10
CA SER A 536 -16.08 18.93 -4.58
C SER A 536 -16.77 18.18 -5.71
N ALA A 537 -16.96 16.88 -5.53
CA ALA A 537 -17.67 16.01 -6.48
C ALA A 537 -18.09 14.70 -5.79
N GLN A 538 -18.90 13.88 -6.44
CA GLN A 538 -19.10 12.51 -5.96
C GLN A 538 -17.87 11.63 -6.23
N GLN A 539 -17.21 11.84 -7.37
CA GLN A 539 -16.04 11.07 -7.77
C GLN A 539 -15.05 11.94 -8.51
N ALA A 540 -13.77 11.70 -8.23
CA ALA A 540 -12.63 12.24 -8.96
C ALA A 540 -11.78 11.12 -9.52
N THR A 541 -11.38 11.21 -10.78
CA THR A 541 -10.51 10.26 -11.47
C THR A 541 -9.31 10.99 -12.05
N TYR A 542 -8.10 10.54 -11.72
CA TYR A 542 -6.86 11.05 -12.30
C TYR A 542 -6.16 9.96 -13.11
N SER A 543 -5.84 10.27 -14.36
CA SER A 543 -5.08 9.42 -15.28
C SER A 543 -3.73 10.08 -15.62
N PRO A 544 -2.62 9.68 -15.00
CA PRO A 544 -1.31 10.29 -15.20
C PRO A 544 -0.82 10.22 -16.65
N ALA A 545 -1.02 9.08 -17.32
CA ALA A 545 -0.55 8.88 -18.69
C ALA A 545 -1.23 9.80 -19.71
N ALA A 546 -2.50 10.12 -19.49
CA ALA A 546 -3.27 11.06 -20.30
C ALA A 546 -3.17 12.51 -19.77
N GLU A 547 -2.68 12.71 -18.55
CA GLU A 547 -2.68 13.98 -17.81
C GLU A 547 -4.10 14.56 -17.67
N LEU A 548 -5.09 13.67 -17.53
CA LEU A 548 -6.49 14.02 -17.38
C LEU A 548 -6.96 13.86 -15.93
N PHE A 549 -7.70 14.90 -15.47
CA PHE A 549 -8.39 14.87 -14.19
C PHE A 549 -9.88 15.11 -14.41
N THR A 550 -10.71 14.16 -14.02
CA THR A 550 -12.17 14.19 -14.26
C THR A 550 -12.91 14.21 -12.95
N LEU A 551 -13.89 15.11 -12.84
CA LEU A 551 -14.83 15.19 -11.74
C LEU A 551 -16.24 14.82 -12.24
N ILE A 552 -16.96 13.97 -11.51
CA ILE A 552 -18.28 13.47 -11.87
C ILE A 552 -19.22 13.54 -10.66
N GLY A 553 -20.50 13.75 -10.92
CA GLY A 553 -21.55 13.78 -9.88
C GLY A 553 -21.68 15.16 -9.25
N HIS A 554 -22.15 16.11 -10.03
CA HIS A 554 -22.38 17.50 -9.65
C HIS A 554 -21.13 18.21 -9.10
N PRO A 555 -20.01 18.16 -9.81
CA PRO A 555 -18.79 18.82 -9.37
C PRO A 555 -18.99 20.32 -9.22
N GLU A 556 -18.39 20.85 -8.16
CA GLU A 556 -18.24 22.29 -7.94
C GLU A 556 -16.77 22.62 -7.75
N VAL A 557 -16.26 23.63 -8.46
CA VAL A 557 -14.89 24.15 -8.31
C VAL A 557 -14.97 25.63 -8.07
N SER A 558 -14.17 26.14 -7.15
CA SER A 558 -14.15 27.56 -6.81
C SER A 558 -12.75 28.04 -6.46
N ASP A 559 -12.49 29.30 -6.73
CA ASP A 559 -11.38 30.07 -6.20
C ASP A 559 -11.89 31.44 -5.67
N ALA A 560 -10.99 32.36 -5.36
CA ALA A 560 -11.34 33.68 -4.83
C ALA A 560 -12.28 34.48 -5.76
N THR A 561 -12.26 34.21 -7.07
CA THR A 561 -12.94 35.00 -8.09
C THR A 561 -13.99 34.24 -8.89
N THR A 562 -13.97 32.92 -8.81
CA THR A 562 -14.81 32.08 -9.70
C THR A 562 -15.42 30.92 -8.93
N ARG A 563 -16.68 30.62 -9.22
CA ARG A 563 -17.37 29.38 -8.84
C ARG A 563 -17.94 28.73 -10.08
N PHE A 564 -17.66 27.47 -10.28
CA PHE A 564 -18.05 26.74 -11.48
C PHE A 564 -18.65 25.39 -11.12
N LYS A 565 -19.80 25.07 -11.68
CA LYS A 565 -20.53 23.80 -11.49
C LYS A 565 -20.90 23.18 -12.82
N ALA A 566 -21.00 21.86 -12.87
CA ALA A 566 -21.46 21.10 -14.03
C ALA A 566 -21.96 19.71 -13.60
N GLU A 567 -22.37 18.85 -14.51
CA GLU A 567 -22.60 17.43 -14.25
C GLU A 567 -21.28 16.65 -14.32
N ARG A 568 -20.35 17.13 -15.15
CA ARG A 568 -19.00 16.62 -15.30
C ARG A 568 -18.03 17.76 -15.58
N ILE A 569 -16.84 17.70 -14.97
CA ILE A 569 -15.72 18.62 -15.29
C ILE A 569 -14.50 17.76 -15.65
N LEU A 570 -13.89 18.07 -16.78
CA LEU A 570 -12.65 17.48 -17.27
C LEU A 570 -11.56 18.54 -17.31
N PHE A 571 -10.44 18.28 -16.66
CA PHE A 571 -9.22 19.07 -16.76
C PHE A 571 -8.20 18.31 -17.61
N ASP A 572 -7.75 18.90 -18.68
CA ASP A 572 -6.58 18.48 -19.43
C ASP A 572 -5.37 19.28 -18.94
N LEU A 573 -4.53 18.64 -18.13
CA LEU A 573 -3.38 19.30 -17.50
C LEU A 573 -2.27 19.58 -18.51
N ARG A 574 -2.20 18.81 -19.61
CA ARG A 574 -1.25 19.02 -20.70
C ARG A 574 -1.63 20.20 -21.56
N ALA A 575 -2.89 20.29 -21.96
CA ALA A 575 -3.43 21.40 -22.73
C ALA A 575 -3.65 22.64 -21.87
N ASP A 576 -3.71 22.50 -20.55
CA ASP A 576 -4.08 23.52 -19.57
C ASP A 576 -5.50 24.06 -19.83
N THR A 577 -6.43 23.12 -20.10
CA THR A 577 -7.84 23.42 -20.38
C THR A 577 -8.76 22.75 -19.36
N ALA A 578 -9.93 23.35 -19.17
CA ALA A 578 -11.00 22.79 -18.36
C ALA A 578 -12.30 22.77 -19.18
N GLU A 579 -12.96 21.63 -19.26
CA GLU A 579 -14.25 21.45 -19.93
C GLU A 579 -15.33 21.05 -18.93
N GLY A 580 -16.42 21.79 -18.90
CA GLY A 580 -17.64 21.50 -18.16
C GLY A 580 -18.74 21.02 -19.08
N GLU A 581 -19.35 19.90 -18.75
CA GLU A 581 -20.47 19.32 -19.50
C GLU A 581 -21.71 19.11 -18.61
N GLY A 582 -22.87 19.46 -19.15
CA GLY A 582 -24.19 19.29 -18.53
C GLY A 582 -24.46 20.31 -17.42
N LYS A 583 -25.50 21.10 -17.60
CA LYS A 583 -26.00 22.12 -16.65
C LYS A 583 -24.89 22.96 -16.04
N VAL A 584 -24.07 23.53 -16.94
CA VAL A 584 -22.97 24.41 -16.53
C VAL A 584 -23.52 25.65 -15.87
N GLU A 585 -23.02 25.96 -14.67
CA GLU A 585 -23.25 27.21 -13.94
C GLU A 585 -21.90 27.81 -13.59
N SER A 586 -21.64 29.03 -14.06
CA SER A 586 -20.44 29.79 -13.74
C SER A 586 -20.79 31.09 -13.07
N MET A 587 -20.14 31.39 -11.95
CA MET A 587 -20.27 32.66 -11.25
C MET A 587 -18.90 33.31 -11.21
N GLN A 588 -18.82 34.58 -11.55
CA GLN A 588 -17.59 35.37 -11.51
C GLN A 588 -17.76 36.56 -10.58
N PHE A 589 -16.91 36.66 -9.59
CA PHE A 589 -16.85 37.76 -8.63
C PHE A 589 -15.75 38.74 -9.06
N GLU A 590 -15.96 40.04 -8.87
CA GLU A 590 -14.88 41.00 -9.09
C GLU A 590 -13.79 40.86 -8.03
N ALA A 591 -12.52 40.86 -8.48
CA ALA A 591 -11.40 40.86 -7.54
C ALA A 591 -11.34 42.22 -6.83
N GLN A 592 -11.42 42.24 -5.51
CA GLN A 592 -11.15 43.45 -4.73
C GLN A 592 -9.65 43.79 -4.90
N ASN A 593 -9.36 44.74 -5.78
CA ASN A 593 -8.03 45.34 -5.91
C ASN A 593 -7.71 46.04 -4.59
N GLY A 594 -6.88 45.37 -3.77
CA GLY A 594 -6.33 45.95 -2.55
C GLY A 594 -5.26 47.00 -2.86
N ASP A 595 -5.65 48.22 -3.15
CA ASP A 595 -4.79 49.39 -3.01
C ASP A 595 -5.40 50.34 -1.95
N GLY A 596 -4.83 50.28 -0.75
CA GLY A 596 -4.77 51.35 0.19
C GLY A 596 -6.06 51.79 0.89
N GLN A 597 -6.40 51.14 1.99
CA GLN A 597 -6.59 51.84 3.30
C GLN A 597 -7.08 50.88 4.37
N ALA A 598 -6.21 50.60 5.30
CA ALA A 598 -6.58 50.02 6.59
C ALA A 598 -7.55 51.01 7.28
N GLY A 599 -8.81 50.63 7.42
CA GLY A 599 -9.78 51.40 8.20
C GLY A 599 -11.21 51.39 7.68
N ARG A 600 -11.76 50.22 7.34
CA ARG A 600 -13.22 50.08 7.25
C ARG A 600 -13.68 48.84 8.00
N SER A 601 -14.52 49.09 8.99
CA SER A 601 -15.21 48.17 9.86
C SER A 601 -15.82 46.97 9.09
N ALA A 602 -15.63 45.76 9.63
CA ALA A 602 -16.39 44.58 9.27
C ALA A 602 -17.90 44.86 9.43
N GLY A 603 -18.59 45.19 8.35
CA GLY A 603 -20.04 45.48 8.43
C GLY A 603 -20.70 46.01 7.16
N SER A 604 -19.94 46.23 6.06
CA SER A 604 -20.51 46.64 4.77
C SER A 604 -20.10 45.63 3.70
N ALA A 605 -20.87 44.60 3.55
CA ALA A 605 -20.88 43.79 2.32
C ALA A 605 -21.34 44.67 1.18
N GLY A 606 -20.42 45.26 0.44
CA GLY A 606 -20.72 45.85 -0.88
C GLY A 606 -21.21 44.70 -1.76
N THR A 607 -22.45 44.71 -2.14
CA THR A 607 -23.08 43.77 -3.04
C THR A 607 -22.63 44.08 -4.47
N ASP A 608 -21.39 43.77 -4.84
CA ASP A 608 -21.05 43.61 -6.23
C ASP A 608 -21.69 42.31 -6.70
N ASP A 609 -22.76 42.45 -7.47
CA ASP A 609 -23.55 41.34 -7.99
C ASP A 609 -22.63 40.49 -8.93
N PRO A 610 -22.45 39.20 -8.71
CA PRO A 610 -21.56 38.40 -9.54
C PRO A 610 -22.12 38.28 -10.96
N THR A 611 -21.23 38.10 -11.93
CA THR A 611 -21.64 37.69 -13.26
C THR A 611 -21.95 36.20 -13.28
N HIS A 612 -23.18 35.86 -13.66
CA HIS A 612 -23.67 34.49 -13.78
C HIS A 612 -23.69 34.02 -15.22
N VAL A 613 -23.35 32.81 -15.52
CA VAL A 613 -23.50 32.17 -16.81
C VAL A 613 -24.05 30.77 -16.68
N LEU A 614 -25.16 30.50 -17.38
CA LEU A 614 -25.70 29.14 -17.55
C LEU A 614 -25.42 28.68 -18.98
N ALA A 615 -25.06 27.40 -19.16
CA ALA A 615 -24.82 26.81 -20.49
C ALA A 615 -24.97 25.29 -20.44
N ASP A 616 -25.01 24.63 -21.59
CA ASP A 616 -24.92 23.16 -21.64
C ASP A 616 -23.47 22.69 -21.55
N ARG A 617 -22.51 23.49 -22.07
CA ARG A 617 -21.06 23.20 -22.05
C ARG A 617 -20.23 24.47 -21.85
N ALA A 618 -19.09 24.31 -21.22
CA ALA A 618 -18.09 25.38 -21.17
C ALA A 618 -16.69 24.79 -21.39
N LEU A 619 -15.86 25.51 -22.14
CA LEU A 619 -14.45 25.21 -22.34
C LEU A 619 -13.63 26.43 -21.91
N ALA A 620 -12.79 26.28 -20.93
CA ALA A 620 -11.84 27.28 -20.46
C ALA A 620 -10.42 26.90 -20.87
N ASP A 621 -9.70 27.82 -21.51
CA ASP A 621 -8.27 27.73 -21.79
C ASP A 621 -7.55 28.76 -20.90
N ARG A 622 -6.75 28.28 -19.98
CA ARG A 622 -6.04 29.11 -19.00
C ARG A 622 -4.88 29.89 -19.64
N ARG A 623 -4.23 29.30 -20.64
CA ARG A 623 -3.08 29.95 -21.31
C ARG A 623 -3.49 31.18 -22.09
N SER A 624 -4.58 31.07 -22.84
CA SER A 624 -5.14 32.19 -23.62
C SER A 624 -6.11 33.03 -22.81
N GLN A 625 -6.39 32.71 -21.56
CA GLN A 625 -7.42 33.36 -20.72
C GLN A 625 -8.79 33.46 -21.42
N PHE A 626 -9.16 32.38 -22.09
CA PHE A 626 -10.35 32.30 -22.93
C PHE A 626 -11.35 31.32 -22.33
N VAL A 627 -12.64 31.67 -22.36
CA VAL A 627 -13.73 30.76 -21.96
C VAL A 627 -14.80 30.77 -23.03
N ARG A 628 -15.21 29.62 -23.50
CA ARG A 628 -16.30 29.43 -24.46
C ARG A 628 -17.45 28.67 -23.81
N TYR A 629 -18.63 29.30 -23.84
CA TYR A 629 -19.88 28.65 -23.41
C TYR A 629 -20.69 28.28 -24.67
N ARG A 630 -21.36 27.13 -24.64
CA ARG A 630 -22.19 26.60 -25.73
C ARG A 630 -23.47 25.94 -25.23
N GLY A 631 -24.53 26.05 -26.02
CA GLY A 631 -25.85 25.47 -25.76
C GLY A 631 -26.61 26.26 -24.70
N HIS A 632 -27.75 26.84 -25.10
CA HIS A 632 -28.68 27.58 -24.23
C HIS A 632 -27.99 28.57 -23.28
N VAL A 633 -26.99 29.30 -23.82
CA VAL A 633 -26.20 30.19 -22.97
C VAL A 633 -27.05 31.38 -22.54
N ARG A 634 -27.10 31.58 -21.22
CA ARG A 634 -27.68 32.75 -20.56
C ARG A 634 -26.68 33.31 -19.57
N ALA A 635 -26.20 34.53 -19.84
CA ALA A 635 -25.32 35.27 -18.97
C ALA A 635 -26.05 36.52 -18.45
N TRP A 636 -25.82 36.84 -17.15
CA TRP A 636 -26.39 38.04 -16.56
C TRP A 636 -25.49 38.65 -15.51
N HIS A 637 -25.58 39.97 -15.37
CA HIS A 637 -24.96 40.74 -14.31
C HIS A 637 -25.96 41.83 -13.88
N GLY A 638 -26.37 41.78 -12.61
CA GLY A 638 -27.49 42.61 -12.16
C GLY A 638 -28.74 42.31 -12.96
N THR A 639 -29.26 43.35 -13.65
CA THR A 639 -30.45 43.28 -14.47
C THR A 639 -30.16 43.00 -15.94
N ASP A 640 -28.92 43.08 -16.37
CA ASP A 640 -28.49 42.89 -17.76
C ASP A 640 -28.36 41.42 -18.11
N VAL A 641 -29.04 40.94 -19.12
CA VAL A 641 -29.08 39.53 -19.56
C VAL A 641 -28.65 39.42 -21.02
N VAL A 642 -27.84 38.41 -21.30
CA VAL A 642 -27.43 37.99 -22.65
C VAL A 642 -27.82 36.55 -22.88
N GLU A 643 -28.58 36.26 -23.93
CA GLU A 643 -28.97 34.89 -24.31
C GLU A 643 -28.46 34.59 -25.72
N SER A 644 -27.78 33.43 -25.89
CA SER A 644 -27.20 33.05 -27.18
C SER A 644 -26.95 31.53 -27.22
N PRO A 645 -26.89 30.90 -28.41
CA PRO A 645 -26.39 29.53 -28.54
C PRO A 645 -24.90 29.38 -28.20
N SER A 646 -24.10 30.44 -28.25
CA SER A 646 -22.68 30.44 -27.86
C SER A 646 -22.21 31.80 -27.40
N LEU A 647 -21.30 31.80 -26.40
CA LEU A 647 -20.68 33.03 -25.87
C LEU A 647 -19.21 32.77 -25.61
N ASP A 648 -18.37 33.61 -26.20
CA ASP A 648 -16.91 33.59 -26.07
C ASP A 648 -16.46 34.75 -25.19
N VAL A 649 -15.73 34.45 -24.12
CA VAL A 649 -15.20 35.44 -23.16
C VAL A 649 -13.69 35.47 -23.24
N TYR A 650 -13.12 36.61 -23.59
CA TYR A 650 -11.68 36.87 -23.66
C TYR A 650 -11.28 37.75 -22.48
N ARG A 651 -10.79 37.12 -21.42
CA ARG A 651 -10.49 37.82 -20.14
C ARG A 651 -9.37 38.85 -20.29
N ALA A 652 -8.30 38.49 -21.02
CA ALA A 652 -7.16 39.39 -21.26
C ALA A 652 -7.58 40.66 -22.03
N GLU A 653 -8.49 40.53 -22.98
CA GLU A 653 -9.00 41.62 -23.80
C GLU A 653 -10.18 42.35 -23.14
N ARG A 654 -10.72 41.81 -22.05
CA ARG A 654 -11.97 42.27 -21.43
C ARG A 654 -13.08 42.38 -22.49
N ARG A 655 -13.21 41.35 -23.31
CA ARG A 655 -14.13 41.30 -24.45
C ARG A 655 -15.02 40.05 -24.36
N ILE A 656 -16.30 40.25 -24.68
CA ILE A 656 -17.26 39.17 -24.83
C ILE A 656 -17.75 39.17 -26.27
N SER A 657 -17.86 37.99 -26.88
CA SER A 657 -18.42 37.92 -28.24
C SER A 657 -19.37 36.73 -28.40
N SER A 658 -20.39 36.93 -29.23
CA SER A 658 -21.26 35.89 -29.75
C SER A 658 -21.28 35.96 -31.27
N GLY A 659 -20.87 34.85 -31.91
CA GLY A 659 -20.91 34.68 -33.36
C GLY A 659 -22.25 34.12 -33.89
N SER A 660 -23.24 33.96 -33.03
CA SER A 660 -24.53 33.35 -33.29
C SER A 660 -25.66 34.28 -32.79
N ARG A 661 -26.90 33.99 -33.21
CA ARG A 661 -28.07 34.78 -32.82
C ARG A 661 -28.05 35.08 -31.30
N VAL A 662 -28.10 36.38 -30.99
CA VAL A 662 -28.01 36.88 -29.61
C VAL A 662 -29.25 37.71 -29.28
N VAL A 663 -29.70 37.59 -28.03
CA VAL A 663 -30.73 38.45 -27.43
C VAL A 663 -30.14 39.04 -26.16
N THR A 664 -30.12 40.39 -26.07
CA THR A 664 -29.73 41.07 -24.84
C THR A 664 -30.93 41.80 -24.26
N SER A 665 -31.08 41.82 -22.98
CA SER A 665 -32.11 42.55 -22.24
C SER A 665 -31.43 43.41 -21.19
N HIS A 666 -31.69 44.69 -21.25
CA HIS A 666 -31.22 45.74 -20.36
C HIS A 666 -32.39 46.42 -19.70
N PHE A 667 -32.22 46.90 -18.51
CA PHE A 667 -33.23 47.71 -17.84
C PHE A 667 -32.72 49.13 -17.67
N GLN A 668 -33.38 50.11 -18.37
CA GLN A 668 -33.04 51.51 -18.35
C GLN A 668 -33.92 52.25 -17.36
N SER A 669 -33.29 53.03 -16.47
CA SER A 669 -33.99 53.91 -15.56
C SER A 669 -34.47 55.18 -16.29
N VAL A 670 -35.75 55.42 -16.30
CA VAL A 670 -36.32 56.63 -16.81
C VAL A 670 -36.74 57.55 -15.66
N HIS A 671 -36.18 58.77 -15.63
CA HIS A 671 -36.61 59.76 -14.66
C HIS A 671 -37.95 60.33 -15.14
N LEU A 672 -38.99 60.14 -14.41
CA LEU A 672 -40.29 60.82 -14.65
C LEU A 672 -40.19 62.26 -14.16
N ASP A 673 -40.32 63.22 -15.06
CA ASP A 673 -40.47 64.62 -14.69
C ASP A 673 -41.64 64.83 -13.76
N LYS A 674 -41.45 65.66 -12.74
CA LYS A 674 -42.47 66.05 -11.78
C LYS A 674 -43.72 66.50 -12.53
N ALA A 675 -44.82 65.77 -12.37
CA ALA A 675 -46.12 66.38 -12.68
C ALA A 675 -46.37 67.61 -11.81
N ALA A 676 -46.59 68.76 -12.47
CA ALA A 676 -46.76 69.99 -11.77
C ALA A 676 -47.93 69.91 -10.77
N GLY A 677 -47.56 69.88 -9.46
CA GLY A 677 -48.56 69.97 -8.39
C GLY A 677 -48.50 68.85 -7.30
N THR A 678 -47.58 67.89 -7.32
CA THR A 678 -47.47 66.84 -6.29
C THR A 678 -46.11 66.89 -5.60
N ASN A 679 -46.13 66.85 -4.25
CA ASN A 679 -44.96 66.79 -3.37
C ASN A 679 -44.33 65.38 -3.25
N SER A 680 -44.55 64.51 -4.25
CA SER A 680 -43.92 63.18 -4.27
C SER A 680 -42.49 63.26 -4.84
N PRO A 681 -41.54 62.47 -4.28
CA PRO A 681 -40.20 62.41 -4.85
C PRO A 681 -40.29 61.91 -6.30
N PRO A 682 -39.37 62.31 -7.21
CA PRO A 682 -39.36 61.88 -8.59
C PRO A 682 -39.24 60.33 -8.60
N GLY A 683 -40.25 59.69 -9.18
CA GLY A 683 -40.30 58.25 -9.36
C GLY A 683 -39.27 57.81 -10.41
N ARG A 684 -38.45 56.84 -10.09
CA ARG A 684 -37.63 56.10 -11.08
C ARG A 684 -38.45 54.94 -11.58
N GLU A 685 -38.74 54.91 -12.89
CA GLU A 685 -39.34 53.77 -13.55
C GLU A 685 -38.32 53.04 -14.37
N THR A 686 -38.15 51.73 -14.20
CA THR A 686 -37.25 50.90 -14.99
C THR A 686 -38.00 50.31 -16.17
N ARG A 687 -37.54 50.55 -17.39
CA ARG A 687 -38.13 50.01 -18.61
C ARG A 687 -37.20 49.01 -19.28
N PRO A 688 -37.68 47.86 -19.75
CA PRO A 688 -36.86 46.87 -20.42
C PRO A 688 -36.52 47.35 -21.85
N VAL A 689 -35.26 47.16 -22.22
CA VAL A 689 -34.75 47.32 -23.57
C VAL A 689 -34.23 45.94 -24.03
N THR A 690 -34.76 45.46 -25.19
CA THR A 690 -34.31 44.19 -25.77
C THR A 690 -33.62 44.43 -27.09
N ILE A 691 -32.42 43.88 -27.30
CA ILE A 691 -31.70 43.93 -28.56
C ILE A 691 -31.49 42.51 -29.09
N ARG A 692 -31.90 42.26 -30.34
CA ARG A 692 -31.67 41.00 -31.06
C ARG A 692 -30.72 41.25 -32.22
N ALA A 693 -29.76 40.35 -32.45
CA ALA A 693 -28.83 40.43 -33.55
C ALA A 693 -28.26 39.04 -33.90
N ASP A 694 -27.59 38.94 -35.04
CA ASP A 694 -26.89 37.72 -35.44
C ASP A 694 -25.54 37.60 -34.73
N ARG A 695 -24.93 38.72 -34.34
CA ARG A 695 -23.60 38.76 -33.65
C ARG A 695 -23.56 39.89 -32.64
N LEU A 696 -22.77 39.65 -31.56
CA LEU A 696 -22.47 40.61 -30.51
C LEU A 696 -20.97 40.62 -30.26
N GLU A 697 -20.41 41.80 -30.07
CA GLU A 697 -19.10 42.05 -29.47
C GLU A 697 -19.25 43.14 -28.39
N TYR A 698 -18.91 42.79 -27.17
CA TYR A 698 -18.90 43.72 -26.04
C TYR A 698 -17.45 44.00 -25.61
N PHE A 699 -17.09 45.25 -25.48
CA PHE A 699 -15.79 45.72 -25.03
C PHE A 699 -15.97 46.49 -23.71
N ASP A 700 -15.46 45.89 -22.61
CA ASP A 700 -15.64 46.48 -21.29
C ASP A 700 -14.88 47.79 -21.12
N GLN A 701 -13.62 47.91 -21.64
CA GLN A 701 -12.85 49.16 -21.58
C GLN A 701 -13.52 50.35 -22.23
N GLY A 702 -14.22 50.13 -23.35
CA GLY A 702 -14.99 51.13 -24.06
C GLY A 702 -16.45 51.20 -23.65
N ARG A 703 -16.90 50.27 -22.77
CA ARG A 703 -18.33 50.10 -22.40
C ARG A 703 -19.23 50.09 -23.63
N LYS A 704 -18.80 49.42 -24.67
CA LYS A 704 -19.42 49.40 -25.97
C LYS A 704 -19.92 48.02 -26.33
N ALA A 705 -21.18 47.86 -26.65
CA ALA A 705 -21.75 46.68 -27.28
C ALA A 705 -21.97 46.93 -28.76
N ALA A 706 -21.37 46.13 -29.62
CA ALA A 706 -21.51 46.19 -31.06
C ALA A 706 -22.34 45.01 -31.57
N TYR A 707 -23.52 45.31 -32.08
CA TYR A 707 -24.43 44.32 -32.66
C TYR A 707 -24.32 44.33 -34.17
N ARG A 708 -24.36 43.19 -34.83
CA ARG A 708 -24.19 43.05 -36.29
C ARG A 708 -25.15 42.01 -36.84
N GLY A 709 -25.79 42.33 -37.98
CA GLY A 709 -26.72 41.48 -38.73
C GLY A 709 -28.11 41.40 -38.12
N ASN A 710 -29.12 41.76 -38.93
CA ASN A 710 -30.54 41.68 -38.55
C ASN A 710 -30.83 42.27 -37.16
N VAL A 711 -30.20 43.40 -36.86
CA VAL A 711 -30.33 44.03 -35.54
C VAL A 711 -31.74 44.58 -35.37
N GLN A 712 -32.31 44.22 -34.20
CA GLN A 712 -33.61 44.75 -33.75
C GLN A 712 -33.45 45.25 -32.31
N PHE A 713 -33.52 46.56 -32.12
CA PHE A 713 -33.59 47.19 -30.81
C PHE A 713 -35.05 47.46 -30.47
N GLN A 714 -35.53 47.13 -29.34
CA GLN A 714 -36.90 47.17 -28.92
C GLN A 714 -37.02 47.73 -27.50
N THR A 715 -37.81 48.78 -27.34
CA THR A 715 -38.32 49.30 -26.10
C THR A 715 -39.87 49.02 -26.05
N GLU A 716 -40.56 49.53 -25.03
CA GLU A 716 -42.00 49.38 -24.89
C GLU A 716 -42.76 49.86 -26.13
N ASN A 717 -42.40 51.04 -26.65
CA ASN A 717 -43.13 51.69 -27.72
C ASN A 717 -42.37 51.84 -29.06
N THR A 718 -41.05 51.57 -29.04
CA THR A 718 -40.17 51.81 -30.21
C THR A 718 -39.48 50.51 -30.64
N VAL A 719 -39.51 50.20 -31.94
CA VAL A 719 -38.71 49.15 -32.57
C VAL A 719 -37.80 49.79 -33.61
N LEU A 720 -36.45 49.64 -33.36
CA LEU A 720 -35.47 50.05 -34.36
C LEU A 720 -34.87 48.81 -35.00
N LYS A 721 -34.81 48.78 -36.34
CA LYS A 721 -34.11 47.75 -37.13
C LYS A 721 -32.94 48.35 -37.86
N ALA A 722 -31.84 47.69 -37.99
CA ALA A 722 -30.65 48.12 -38.68
C ALA A 722 -29.71 46.93 -39.02
N ASP A 723 -28.72 47.13 -39.87
CA ASP A 723 -27.66 46.13 -40.12
C ASP A 723 -26.63 46.12 -39.01
N ARG A 724 -26.41 47.25 -38.36
CA ARG A 724 -25.44 47.43 -37.24
C ARG A 724 -26.02 48.35 -36.19
N LEU A 725 -25.64 48.09 -34.93
CA LEU A 725 -25.98 48.95 -33.79
C LEU A 725 -24.81 48.92 -32.80
N ASP A 726 -24.27 50.08 -32.52
CA ASP A 726 -23.26 50.29 -31.48
C ASP A 726 -23.90 50.98 -30.28
N VAL A 727 -23.93 50.34 -29.14
CA VAL A 727 -24.52 50.86 -27.89
C VAL A 727 -23.39 51.20 -26.92
N TYR A 728 -23.43 52.38 -26.34
CA TYR A 728 -22.47 52.88 -25.37
C TYR A 728 -23.18 53.05 -24.02
N PHE A 729 -22.57 52.51 -22.97
CA PHE A 729 -23.13 52.52 -21.62
C PHE A 729 -22.45 53.59 -20.75
N SER A 730 -23.19 54.16 -19.81
CA SER A 730 -22.67 55.07 -18.82
C SER A 730 -21.76 54.38 -17.81
N LEU A 731 -20.96 55.17 -17.06
CA LEU A 731 -20.26 54.67 -15.87
C LEU A 731 -21.29 54.36 -14.78
N ALA A 732 -21.50 53.05 -14.53
CA ALA A 732 -22.29 52.66 -13.40
C ALA A 732 -21.60 53.15 -12.10
N ARG A 733 -22.30 53.89 -11.25
CA ARG A 733 -21.89 54.05 -9.87
C ARG A 733 -22.20 52.69 -9.17
N ALA A 734 -21.43 52.33 -8.16
CA ALA A 734 -21.44 51.05 -7.51
C ALA A 734 -22.82 50.52 -7.00
N THR A 735 -23.90 51.19 -7.22
CA THR A 735 -25.28 50.86 -6.82
C THR A 735 -26.30 51.02 -7.97
N GLU A 736 -25.90 51.40 -9.17
CA GLU A 736 -26.84 51.69 -10.29
C GLU A 736 -26.53 50.75 -11.48
N ALA A 737 -27.60 50.22 -12.13
CA ALA A 737 -27.49 49.46 -13.36
C ALA A 737 -26.85 50.30 -14.47
N SER A 738 -26.08 49.67 -15.35
CA SER A 738 -25.49 50.37 -16.52
C SER A 738 -26.61 50.95 -17.40
N GLU A 739 -26.62 52.25 -17.60
CA GLU A 739 -27.60 52.90 -18.47
C GLU A 739 -27.07 53.10 -19.87
N ILE A 740 -27.92 52.91 -20.89
CA ILE A 740 -27.57 53.24 -22.28
C ILE A 740 -27.41 54.74 -22.37
N GLN A 741 -26.19 55.21 -22.66
CA GLN A 741 -25.89 56.63 -22.85
C GLN A 741 -26.13 57.06 -24.31
N ARG A 742 -25.68 56.22 -25.24
CA ARG A 742 -25.79 56.51 -26.68
C ARG A 742 -25.92 55.21 -27.46
N ALA A 743 -26.73 55.22 -28.52
CA ALA A 743 -26.81 54.13 -29.47
C ALA A 743 -26.70 54.67 -30.90
N VAL A 744 -25.89 53.98 -31.72
CA VAL A 744 -25.66 54.39 -33.15
C VAL A 744 -26.01 53.23 -34.03
N ALA A 745 -26.99 53.38 -34.88
CA ALA A 745 -27.46 52.38 -35.82
C ALA A 745 -27.09 52.79 -37.27
N ASP A 746 -26.58 51.78 -38.01
CA ASP A 746 -26.16 51.99 -39.41
C ASP A 746 -26.73 50.88 -40.31
N GLY A 747 -27.08 51.25 -41.52
CA GLY A 747 -27.58 50.40 -42.63
C GLY A 747 -29.03 50.00 -42.46
N HIS A 748 -29.81 50.34 -43.48
CA HIS A 748 -31.25 50.03 -43.61
C HIS A 748 -32.06 50.35 -42.34
N VAL A 749 -31.81 51.52 -41.77
CA VAL A 749 -32.45 51.92 -40.51
C VAL A 749 -33.95 52.07 -40.69
N LEU A 750 -34.70 51.36 -39.84
CA LEU A 750 -36.15 51.46 -39.72
C LEU A 750 -36.52 51.62 -38.23
N VAL A 751 -37.12 52.75 -37.88
CA VAL A 751 -37.68 53.06 -36.57
C VAL A 751 -39.21 52.97 -36.70
N VAL A 752 -39.80 52.15 -35.82
CA VAL A 752 -41.26 51.95 -35.79
C VAL A 752 -41.80 52.29 -34.41
N GLU A 753 -42.77 53.16 -34.36
CA GLU A 753 -43.56 53.50 -33.17
C GLU A 753 -45.03 53.31 -33.44
N PRO A 754 -45.95 53.24 -32.45
CA PRO A 754 -47.38 53.21 -32.69
C PRO A 754 -47.82 54.35 -33.60
N GLY A 755 -48.36 54.01 -34.78
CA GLY A 755 -48.82 54.98 -35.78
C GLY A 755 -47.73 55.69 -36.58
N ARG A 756 -46.42 55.43 -36.40
CA ARG A 756 -45.30 56.07 -37.09
C ARG A 756 -44.23 55.10 -37.52
N ARG A 757 -43.58 55.34 -38.59
CA ARG A 757 -42.33 54.67 -39.01
C ARG A 757 -41.38 55.66 -39.67
N ALA A 758 -40.13 55.59 -39.32
CA ALA A 758 -39.08 56.37 -39.94
C ALA A 758 -38.05 55.44 -40.60
N THR A 759 -37.54 55.83 -41.77
CA THR A 759 -36.48 55.10 -42.50
C THR A 759 -35.29 56.01 -42.75
N GLY A 760 -34.08 55.45 -42.78
CA GLY A 760 -32.84 56.18 -43.10
C GLY A 760 -31.65 55.20 -43.22
N GLU A 761 -30.45 55.71 -43.42
CA GLU A 761 -29.21 54.86 -43.40
C GLU A 761 -28.47 54.89 -42.08
N HIS A 762 -28.69 55.93 -41.27
CA HIS A 762 -28.05 56.16 -40.01
C HIS A 762 -29.03 56.73 -39.01
N ALA A 763 -29.00 56.19 -37.77
CA ALA A 763 -29.72 56.73 -36.62
C ALA A 763 -28.83 56.79 -35.38
N GLU A 764 -28.99 57.87 -34.62
CA GLU A 764 -28.31 58.10 -33.37
C GLU A 764 -29.31 58.34 -32.24
N TYR A 765 -29.28 57.52 -31.20
CA TYR A 765 -30.03 57.76 -29.96
C TYR A 765 -29.12 58.36 -28.92
N ASP A 766 -29.53 59.47 -28.30
CA ASP A 766 -28.85 60.13 -27.18
C ASP A 766 -29.79 60.13 -25.98
N ALA A 767 -29.43 59.45 -24.93
CA ALA A 767 -30.28 59.24 -23.73
C ALA A 767 -30.43 60.53 -22.90
N GLY A 768 -29.40 61.38 -22.86
CA GLY A 768 -29.43 62.60 -22.06
C GLY A 768 -30.60 63.52 -22.47
N PRO A 769 -30.71 63.96 -23.72
CA PRO A 769 -31.85 64.73 -24.19
C PRO A 769 -33.04 63.84 -24.60
N GLY A 770 -32.96 62.51 -24.57
CA GLY A 770 -34.01 61.57 -25.01
C GLY A 770 -34.38 61.73 -26.46
N ARG A 771 -33.42 61.87 -27.39
CA ARG A 771 -33.62 62.09 -28.80
C ARG A 771 -33.10 61.00 -29.69
N ILE A 772 -33.81 60.75 -30.77
CA ILE A 772 -33.38 59.88 -31.87
C ILE A 772 -33.22 60.78 -33.11
N GLN A 773 -32.04 60.79 -33.73
CA GLN A 773 -31.79 61.48 -35.02
C GLN A 773 -31.62 60.37 -36.06
N VAL A 774 -32.36 60.59 -37.21
CA VAL A 774 -32.25 59.71 -38.39
C VAL A 774 -31.77 60.54 -39.55
N THR A 775 -30.71 60.06 -40.21
CA THR A 775 -30.03 60.71 -41.30
C THR A 775 -29.68 59.77 -42.46
N GLY A 776 -29.34 60.28 -43.66
CA GLY A 776 -28.82 59.50 -44.78
C GLY A 776 -29.88 58.72 -45.57
N GLY A 777 -29.65 58.56 -46.91
CA GLY A 777 -30.55 57.86 -47.83
C GLY A 777 -31.95 58.40 -47.80
N PRO A 778 -32.25 59.66 -48.29
CA PRO A 778 -33.14 60.65 -47.73
C PRO A 778 -34.09 60.10 -46.62
N PRO A 779 -33.90 60.51 -45.41
CA PRO A 779 -34.67 59.98 -44.28
C PRO A 779 -36.12 60.34 -44.43
N ALA A 780 -37.03 59.42 -44.23
CA ALA A 780 -38.45 59.56 -44.42
C ALA A 780 -39.24 59.11 -43.20
N LEU A 781 -40.26 59.93 -42.84
CA LEU A 781 -41.20 59.58 -41.77
C LEU A 781 -42.60 59.39 -42.40
N TYR A 782 -43.22 58.35 -42.07
CA TYR A 782 -44.63 58.02 -42.30
C TYR A 782 -45.41 58.08 -41.02
N ASP A 783 -46.39 58.95 -40.94
CA ASP A 783 -47.30 59.06 -39.77
C ASP A 783 -48.72 58.80 -40.30
N GLU A 784 -49.44 57.91 -39.62
CA GLU A 784 -50.76 57.50 -40.04
C GLU A 784 -51.80 58.63 -40.05
N GLN A 785 -51.59 59.59 -39.17
CA GLN A 785 -52.48 60.72 -39.03
C GLN A 785 -52.00 61.95 -39.79
N LYS A 786 -50.68 62.22 -39.79
CA LYS A 786 -50.07 63.46 -40.35
C LYS A 786 -49.53 63.28 -41.74
N GLY A 787 -49.40 62.07 -42.27
CA GLY A 787 -48.90 61.76 -43.60
C GLY A 787 -47.42 61.45 -43.68
N PHE A 788 -46.76 61.91 -44.77
CA PHE A 788 -45.37 61.62 -45.10
C PHE A 788 -44.51 62.89 -45.04
N VAL A 789 -43.32 62.78 -44.43
CA VAL A 789 -42.30 63.82 -44.34
C VAL A 789 -40.94 63.31 -44.70
N THR A 790 -40.15 64.00 -45.48
CA THR A 790 -38.78 63.72 -45.79
C THR A 790 -37.92 64.98 -45.65
N GLY A 791 -36.64 64.81 -45.28
CA GLY A 791 -35.68 65.86 -45.08
C GLY A 791 -34.27 65.37 -45.16
N GLU A 792 -33.28 66.10 -44.67
CA GLU A 792 -31.89 65.71 -44.55
C GLU A 792 -31.68 65.04 -43.20
N ARG A 793 -32.43 65.48 -42.15
CA ARG A 793 -32.41 64.95 -40.81
C ARG A 793 -33.80 64.94 -40.19
N LEU A 794 -34.15 63.83 -39.59
CA LEU A 794 -35.34 63.69 -38.75
C LEU A 794 -34.92 63.56 -37.30
N THR A 795 -35.40 64.36 -36.36
CA THR A 795 -35.10 64.29 -34.93
C THR A 795 -36.40 64.08 -34.15
N PHE A 796 -36.44 62.96 -33.51
CA PHE A 796 -37.54 62.53 -32.60
C PHE A 796 -37.15 62.76 -31.15
N PHE A 797 -38.08 63.28 -30.36
CA PHE A 797 -37.92 63.39 -28.92
C PHE A 797 -38.81 62.34 -28.23
N VAL A 798 -38.12 61.38 -27.53
CA VAL A 798 -38.79 60.18 -26.95
C VAL A 798 -39.82 60.55 -25.86
N HIS A 799 -39.61 61.71 -25.20
CA HIS A 799 -40.42 62.06 -24.02
C HIS A 799 -41.58 63.00 -24.30
N ASP A 800 -41.62 63.72 -25.43
CA ASP A 800 -42.61 64.82 -25.67
C ASP A 800 -43.25 64.82 -27.05
N ASP A 801 -43.26 63.68 -27.77
CA ASP A 801 -43.91 63.55 -29.11
C ASP A 801 -43.55 64.65 -30.16
N ARG A 802 -42.44 65.36 -29.97
CA ARG A 802 -41.96 66.39 -30.93
C ARG A 802 -41.11 65.72 -32.02
N LEU A 803 -41.37 66.19 -33.23
CA LEU A 803 -40.54 65.89 -34.41
C LEU A 803 -39.97 67.21 -34.98
N LEU A 804 -38.63 67.22 -35.16
CA LEU A 804 -37.95 68.23 -35.88
C LEU A 804 -37.47 67.65 -37.22
N VAL A 805 -37.73 68.33 -38.31
CA VAL A 805 -37.31 67.98 -39.68
C VAL A 805 -36.42 69.08 -40.23
N ASP A 806 -35.15 68.78 -40.46
CA ASP A 806 -34.21 69.67 -41.06
C ASP A 806 -34.07 69.35 -42.55
N GLY A 807 -34.20 70.35 -43.39
CA GLY A 807 -33.92 70.33 -44.87
C GLY A 807 -32.54 70.89 -45.12
N GLY A 808 -31.77 70.34 -46.09
CA GLY A 808 -30.51 70.87 -46.55
C GLY A 808 -30.65 71.46 -47.99
N ASP A 809 -29.60 72.12 -48.46
CA ASP A 809 -29.58 72.74 -49.80
C ASP A 809 -29.79 71.75 -50.97
N LYS A 810 -29.49 70.44 -50.73
CA LYS A 810 -29.65 69.38 -51.72
C LYS A 810 -30.83 68.43 -51.42
N SER A 811 -31.49 68.56 -50.26
CA SER A 811 -32.63 67.75 -49.83
C SER A 811 -33.64 68.65 -49.10
N PRO A 812 -34.44 69.41 -49.79
CA PRO A 812 -35.45 70.24 -49.13
C PRO A 812 -36.45 69.34 -48.37
N THR A 813 -37.03 69.90 -47.30
CA THR A 813 -38.10 69.24 -46.55
C THR A 813 -39.32 69.08 -47.43
N LEU A 814 -39.77 67.85 -47.66
CA LEU A 814 -41.03 67.59 -48.38
C LEU A 814 -42.01 67.01 -47.36
N SER A 815 -43.16 67.61 -47.21
CA SER A 815 -44.25 67.18 -46.40
C SER A 815 -45.51 66.96 -47.25
N GLN A 816 -46.10 65.76 -47.16
CA GLN A 816 -47.35 65.37 -47.74
C GLN A 816 -48.36 65.04 -46.66
N HIS A 817 -49.36 65.96 -46.54
CA HIS A 817 -50.38 65.71 -45.45
C HIS A 817 -51.60 64.99 -46.01
N ARG A 818 -52.09 64.10 -45.18
CA ARG A 818 -53.43 63.46 -45.46
C ARG A 818 -54.50 64.39 -44.98
N VAL A 819 -55.31 64.95 -45.94
CA VAL A 819 -56.51 65.74 -45.59
C VAL A 819 -57.61 64.71 -45.21
N ALA A 820 -58.11 64.78 -44.03
CA ALA A 820 -59.30 64.03 -43.63
C ALA A 820 -60.48 64.57 -44.42
N GLN A 821 -61.21 63.68 -45.18
CA GLN A 821 -62.52 64.03 -45.80
C GLN A 821 -63.57 64.06 -44.70
#